data_6cdae7929cdc99b8e4063c851a4c9f7b
#
_entry.id   6cdae7929cdc99b8e4063c851a4c9f7b
#
_cell.length_a   1.000
_cell.length_b   1.000
_cell.length_c   1.000
_cell.angle_alpha   90.00
_cell.angle_beta   90.00
_cell.angle_gamma   90.00
#
_symmetry.space_group_name_H-M   'P 1'
#
loop_
_entity.id
_entity.type
_entity.pdbx_description
1 polymer ?
#
loop_
_entity_poly.entity_id
_entity_poly.type
_entity_poly.pdbx_seq_one_letter_code
_entity_poly.pdbx_strand_id
1 'polypeptide(L)'
;MASDEMLEELHNVEVELQDVQDQINMLLDQQDKLYQRQSELRVLLEQCSTSTEPVENGGPPSVEDWAGSFEWDTEADNIRFNVFGISSYRANQREIINAAMSGRDVLVIMAAGGGKSLCYQLPAILRTGTALVVSPLLSLIQDQVMGLAALGIPASMLTSTTNKEEEKYIYKALEKGDGDLKILYVTPEKISKSKRFMSKLEKCHHAGRLSLISIDEAHCCSQWGHDFRPDYKNLGILKTQFPDVPVIAVTATATKKVQIDLMEMLHIPRCVKFVSTVREKSSVGKAVIDEIAEFIRGSYPKNESGIVYCFSRKECELVAKELRDKGISADYYHADMDVNAREKVHMRWSKGKLQVIVGTVAFGMGINKPDVRFVIHHSLSKSMETYYQESGRAGRDGLPSECLLFYRPADVPRQSSMVFYENCGLQNLYDIVQYCRSKSQCRRGAFFRHFAEPLQNCNGMCDICASPHKFREYDVSRHASIIVSMLQDTQDNDQRLTMLQLVEKLKSKIKNLDPELKREEMEQLVIQLILDRVLKEEFQHTAYSTNAYVAPGPLAKQVAQGKRTIKFEICTQQMSKDSNARSGKRSLTSSGLALKLDELRKEIASAHEGLLPHSILSTQQISMLSSEKPDTLEKLEGMVGKVKTEKYGVKILEEIKNYVDSEHQFQDTKANDQGDGHIAKKQKTRNTLVVIDSSDDDKD
;
A
#
# COMPACT_ATOMS: atom_id res chain seq x y z
N MET A 1 -41.46 33.20 -25.46
CA MET A 1 -42.63 32.32 -25.22
C MET A 1 -42.23 30.84 -25.28
N ALA A 2 -41.93 30.23 -26.42
CA ALA A 2 -41.56 28.80 -26.45
C ALA A 2 -40.21 28.45 -25.72
N SER A 3 -39.28 29.39 -25.64
CA SER A 3 -38.01 29.22 -24.90
C SER A 3 -38.20 29.34 -23.38
N ASP A 4 -39.12 30.15 -22.94
CA ASP A 4 -39.36 30.39 -21.53
C ASP A 4 -40.17 29.22 -20.91
N GLU A 5 -41.15 28.67 -21.66
CA GLU A 5 -41.89 27.46 -21.29
C GLU A 5 -40.95 26.22 -21.18
N MET A 6 -40.02 26.08 -22.12
CA MET A 6 -39.01 24.97 -22.04
C MET A 6 -38.03 25.15 -20.90
N LEU A 7 -37.67 26.38 -20.53
CA LEU A 7 -36.84 26.67 -19.35
C LEU A 7 -37.57 26.38 -18.04
N GLU A 8 -38.86 26.70 -17.96
CA GLU A 8 -39.69 26.42 -16.80
C GLU A 8 -39.94 24.90 -16.63
N GLU A 9 -40.18 24.19 -17.74
CA GLU A 9 -40.29 22.73 -17.75
C GLU A 9 -38.96 22.04 -17.35
N LEU A 10 -37.81 22.55 -17.85
CA LEU A 10 -36.48 22.06 -17.45
C LEU A 10 -36.25 22.26 -15.93
N HIS A 11 -36.58 23.45 -15.42
CA HIS A 11 -36.44 23.74 -14.00
C HIS A 11 -37.31 22.81 -13.14
N ASN A 12 -38.57 22.57 -13.54
CA ASN A 12 -39.48 21.65 -12.83
C ASN A 12 -38.93 20.22 -12.82
N VAL A 13 -38.42 19.74 -13.94
CA VAL A 13 -37.76 18.41 -14.05
C VAL A 13 -36.50 18.33 -13.18
N GLU A 14 -35.69 19.40 -13.11
CA GLU A 14 -34.51 19.46 -12.23
C GLU A 14 -34.88 19.40 -10.75
N VAL A 15 -35.98 20.07 -10.35
CA VAL A 15 -36.50 20.03 -8.97
C VAL A 15 -37.02 18.62 -8.63
N GLU A 16 -37.78 17.99 -9.53
CA GLU A 16 -38.25 16.61 -9.33
C GLU A 16 -37.11 15.62 -9.25
N LEU A 17 -36.08 15.77 -10.07
CA LEU A 17 -34.85 14.95 -10.01
C LEU A 17 -34.13 15.13 -8.67
N GLN A 18 -34.06 16.34 -8.14
CA GLN A 18 -33.46 16.61 -6.85
C GLN A 18 -34.24 15.95 -5.71
N ASP A 19 -35.60 16.06 -5.73
CA ASP A 19 -36.48 15.42 -4.75
C ASP A 19 -36.32 13.89 -4.77
N VAL A 20 -36.26 13.29 -5.96
CA VAL A 20 -36.00 11.84 -6.11
C VAL A 20 -34.64 11.46 -5.57
N GLN A 21 -33.59 12.29 -5.84
CA GLN A 21 -32.26 12.04 -5.33
C GLN A 21 -32.20 12.13 -3.80
N ASP A 22 -32.93 13.07 -3.20
CA ASP A 22 -32.99 13.21 -1.75
C ASP A 22 -33.76 12.03 -1.11
N GLN A 23 -34.83 11.54 -1.77
CA GLN A 23 -35.52 10.31 -1.36
C GLN A 23 -34.62 9.08 -1.44
N ILE A 24 -33.82 8.94 -2.51
CA ILE A 24 -32.85 7.87 -2.64
C ILE A 24 -31.81 7.93 -1.50
N ASN A 25 -31.28 9.11 -1.18
CA ASN A 25 -30.33 9.30 -0.10
C ASN A 25 -30.92 8.95 1.27
N MET A 26 -32.19 9.33 1.52
CA MET A 26 -32.90 8.94 2.75
C MET A 26 -33.11 7.43 2.84
N LEU A 27 -33.49 6.79 1.74
CA LEU A 27 -33.67 5.33 1.70
C LEU A 27 -32.35 4.58 1.89
N LEU A 28 -31.24 5.07 1.34
CA LEU A 28 -29.90 4.52 1.56
C LEU A 28 -29.48 4.64 3.03
N ASP A 29 -29.74 5.80 3.68
CA ASP A 29 -29.45 6.01 5.10
C ASP A 29 -30.32 5.08 5.99
N GLN A 30 -31.56 4.85 5.59
CA GLN A 30 -32.45 3.90 6.26
C GLN A 30 -32.01 2.46 6.04
N GLN A 31 -31.55 2.11 4.85
CA GLN A 31 -30.97 0.80 4.54
C GLN A 31 -29.73 0.53 5.37
N ASP A 32 -28.83 1.50 5.50
CA ASP A 32 -27.63 1.38 6.34
C ASP A 32 -27.96 1.15 7.81
N LYS A 33 -28.97 1.86 8.34
CA LYS A 33 -29.47 1.63 9.71
C LYS A 33 -30.05 0.24 9.90
N LEU A 34 -30.78 -0.25 8.90
CA LEU A 34 -31.35 -1.61 8.93
C LEU A 34 -30.26 -2.68 8.85
N TYR A 35 -29.23 -2.48 8.03
CA TYR A 35 -28.07 -3.39 7.98
C TYR A 35 -27.29 -3.39 9.30
N GLN A 36 -27.08 -2.22 9.90
CA GLN A 36 -26.47 -2.14 11.23
C GLN A 36 -27.30 -2.90 12.26
N ARG A 37 -28.62 -2.71 12.27
CA ARG A 37 -29.52 -3.41 13.18
C ARG A 37 -29.58 -4.92 12.92
N GLN A 38 -29.58 -5.32 11.66
CA GLN A 38 -29.50 -6.73 11.29
C GLN A 38 -28.20 -7.37 11.79
N SER A 39 -27.07 -6.67 11.66
CA SER A 39 -25.77 -7.14 12.16
C SER A 39 -25.76 -7.28 13.69
N GLU A 40 -26.34 -6.29 14.40
CA GLU A 40 -26.49 -6.37 15.87
C GLU A 40 -27.37 -7.54 16.30
N LEU A 41 -28.51 -7.75 15.60
CA LEU A 41 -29.43 -8.85 15.89
C LEU A 41 -28.80 -10.23 15.60
N ARG A 42 -27.98 -10.34 14.54
CA ARG A 42 -27.22 -11.57 14.23
C ARG A 42 -26.24 -11.89 15.34
N VAL A 43 -25.47 -10.90 15.83
CA VAL A 43 -24.54 -11.07 16.94
C VAL A 43 -25.28 -11.47 18.23
N LEU A 44 -26.45 -10.87 18.51
CA LEU A 44 -27.28 -11.24 19.66
C LEU A 44 -27.87 -12.66 19.52
N LEU A 45 -28.30 -13.05 18.32
CA LEU A 45 -28.78 -14.41 18.03
C LEU A 45 -27.65 -15.45 18.17
N GLU A 46 -26.44 -15.14 17.70
CA GLU A 46 -25.27 -15.99 17.94
C GLU A 46 -24.95 -16.11 19.42
N GLN A 47 -25.07 -15.04 20.21
CA GLN A 47 -24.93 -15.07 21.66
C GLN A 47 -26.06 -15.82 22.37
N CYS A 48 -27.29 -15.73 21.88
CA CYS A 48 -28.45 -16.46 22.42
C CYS A 48 -28.44 -17.95 22.03
N SER A 49 -27.92 -18.30 20.84
CA SER A 49 -27.79 -19.71 20.42
C SER A 49 -26.69 -20.47 21.14
N THR A 50 -25.79 -19.76 21.85
CA THR A 50 -24.81 -20.38 22.75
C THR A 50 -25.36 -20.64 24.15
N SER A 51 -26.63 -20.28 24.45
CA SER A 51 -27.21 -20.34 25.81
C SER A 51 -28.42 -21.27 25.96
N THR A 52 -28.83 -22.08 24.97
CA THR A 52 -29.95 -23.02 25.10
C THR A 52 -29.67 -24.38 24.53
N GLU A 53 -29.63 -25.33 25.40
CA GLU A 53 -29.83 -26.77 25.50
C GLU A 53 -28.59 -27.67 25.48
N PRO A 54 -28.51 -28.58 26.49
CA PRO A 54 -27.54 -29.66 26.52
C PRO A 54 -28.07 -30.80 25.63
N VAL A 55 -27.53 -30.94 24.45
CA VAL A 55 -27.60 -32.20 23.69
C VAL A 55 -26.45 -33.09 24.20
N GLU A 56 -26.80 -34.15 24.84
CA GLU A 56 -25.88 -35.24 25.23
C GLU A 56 -25.13 -35.75 23.99
N ASN A 57 -23.81 -35.97 24.18
CA ASN A 57 -22.88 -36.58 23.23
C ASN A 57 -22.31 -35.70 22.11
N GLY A 58 -21.43 -34.83 22.48
CA GLY A 58 -20.47 -34.16 21.61
C GLY A 58 -19.67 -33.18 22.46
N GLY A 59 -18.40 -33.45 22.68
CA GLY A 59 -17.50 -32.53 23.38
C GLY A 59 -17.55 -31.12 22.79
N PRO A 60 -17.09 -30.08 23.50
CA PRO A 60 -17.07 -28.70 23.00
C PRO A 60 -16.40 -28.71 21.65
N PRO A 61 -16.86 -27.86 20.63
CA PRO A 61 -16.23 -27.80 19.35
C PRO A 61 -14.75 -27.53 19.59
N SER A 62 -13.90 -28.51 19.25
CA SER A 62 -12.46 -28.40 19.42
C SER A 62 -12.04 -27.15 18.66
N VAL A 63 -11.47 -26.18 19.35
CA VAL A 63 -10.82 -25.03 18.71
C VAL A 63 -9.79 -25.63 17.77
N GLU A 64 -10.01 -25.50 16.47
CA GLU A 64 -9.10 -26.03 15.45
C GLU A 64 -7.73 -25.41 15.66
N ASP A 65 -6.74 -26.21 16.07
CA ASP A 65 -5.37 -25.75 16.31
C ASP A 65 -4.55 -25.84 15.01
N TRP A 66 -4.47 -24.75 14.29
CA TRP A 66 -3.67 -24.63 13.07
C TRP A 66 -2.18 -24.44 13.34
N ALA A 67 -1.75 -24.21 14.59
CA ALA A 67 -0.36 -24.13 15.01
C ALA A 67 0.24 -25.49 15.36
N GLY A 68 -0.59 -26.53 15.45
CA GLY A 68 -0.20 -27.92 15.73
C GLY A 68 0.73 -28.52 14.67
N SER A 69 1.06 -29.81 14.84
CA SER A 69 1.88 -30.56 13.89
C SER A 69 1.00 -31.29 12.88
N PHE A 70 1.36 -31.21 11.60
CA PHE A 70 0.67 -31.82 10.48
C PHE A 70 1.61 -32.73 9.68
N GLU A 71 1.06 -33.72 8.99
CA GLU A 71 1.82 -34.70 8.21
C GLU A 71 2.66 -34.09 7.07
N TRP A 72 2.26 -32.93 6.57
CA TRP A 72 2.97 -32.20 5.50
C TRP A 72 4.02 -31.22 6.01
N ASP A 73 4.20 -31.02 7.32
CA ASP A 73 5.12 -30.00 7.88
C ASP A 73 6.55 -30.16 7.38
N THR A 74 7.06 -31.39 7.36
CA THR A 74 8.43 -31.69 6.90
C THR A 74 8.63 -31.31 5.43
N GLU A 75 7.66 -31.67 4.58
CA GLU A 75 7.71 -31.34 3.15
C GLU A 75 7.49 -29.83 2.91
N ALA A 76 6.57 -29.21 3.65
CA ALA A 76 6.33 -27.78 3.60
C ALA A 76 7.57 -26.98 3.99
N ASP A 77 8.26 -27.35 5.04
CA ASP A 77 9.50 -26.72 5.49
C ASP A 77 10.64 -26.93 4.48
N ASN A 78 10.74 -28.12 3.89
CA ASN A 78 11.70 -28.41 2.84
C ASN A 78 11.47 -27.54 1.59
N ILE A 79 10.23 -27.43 1.10
CA ILE A 79 9.89 -26.58 -0.06
C ILE A 79 10.10 -25.10 0.30
N ARG A 80 9.64 -24.65 1.48
CA ARG A 80 9.84 -23.29 1.95
C ARG A 80 11.30 -22.87 1.94
N PHE A 81 12.17 -23.75 2.45
CA PHE A 81 13.60 -23.44 2.56
C PHE A 81 14.35 -23.68 1.24
N ASN A 82 14.27 -24.89 0.69
CA ASN A 82 15.09 -25.30 -0.44
C ASN A 82 14.61 -24.72 -1.78
N VAL A 83 13.32 -24.49 -1.96
CA VAL A 83 12.77 -23.95 -3.21
C VAL A 83 12.59 -22.43 -3.11
N PHE A 84 11.88 -21.94 -2.07
CA PHE A 84 11.65 -20.50 -1.93
C PHE A 84 12.81 -19.74 -1.28
N GLY A 85 13.73 -20.43 -0.61
CA GLY A 85 14.86 -19.82 0.10
C GLY A 85 14.43 -18.96 1.29
N ILE A 86 13.34 -19.33 1.94
CA ILE A 86 12.74 -18.62 3.09
C ILE A 86 13.14 -19.36 4.38
N SER A 87 13.92 -18.72 5.24
CA SER A 87 14.45 -19.32 6.47
C SER A 87 13.39 -19.61 7.53
N SER A 88 12.33 -18.80 7.63
CA SER A 88 11.25 -18.97 8.61
C SER A 88 9.93 -18.42 8.08
N TYR A 89 8.82 -18.98 8.54
CA TYR A 89 7.49 -18.42 8.31
C TYR A 89 7.35 -17.05 8.98
N ARG A 90 6.61 -16.16 8.36
CA ARG A 90 6.11 -14.93 8.99
C ARG A 90 4.87 -15.26 9.83
N ALA A 91 4.45 -14.32 10.67
CA ALA A 91 3.27 -14.50 11.52
C ALA A 91 2.06 -15.02 10.72
N ASN A 92 1.39 -16.01 11.23
CA ASN A 92 0.20 -16.67 10.70
C ASN A 92 0.37 -17.40 9.34
N GLN A 93 1.54 -17.40 8.70
CA GLN A 93 1.70 -18.07 7.40
C GLN A 93 1.56 -19.59 7.52
N ARG A 94 2.15 -20.20 8.55
CA ARG A 94 2.07 -21.65 8.77
C ARG A 94 0.64 -22.09 9.04
N GLU A 95 -0.05 -21.37 9.91
CA GLU A 95 -1.44 -21.62 10.29
C GLU A 95 -2.38 -21.48 9.07
N ILE A 96 -2.17 -20.48 8.20
CA ILE A 96 -2.92 -20.30 6.95
C ILE A 96 -2.70 -21.49 6.01
N ILE A 97 -1.45 -21.91 5.84
CA ILE A 97 -1.08 -23.06 5.01
C ILE A 97 -1.73 -24.34 5.55
N ASN A 98 -1.66 -24.56 6.87
CA ASN A 98 -2.26 -25.74 7.51
C ASN A 98 -3.78 -25.78 7.34
N ALA A 99 -4.48 -24.64 7.52
CA ALA A 99 -5.91 -24.56 7.29
C ALA A 99 -6.28 -24.87 5.83
N ALA A 100 -5.53 -24.34 4.88
CA ALA A 100 -5.74 -24.59 3.45
C ALA A 100 -5.45 -26.05 3.05
N MET A 101 -4.37 -26.64 3.58
CA MET A 101 -4.01 -28.03 3.36
C MET A 101 -5.05 -28.99 3.95
N SER A 102 -5.67 -28.62 5.06
CA SER A 102 -6.79 -29.36 5.69
C SER A 102 -8.12 -29.20 4.95
N GLY A 103 -8.14 -28.53 3.79
CA GLY A 103 -9.35 -28.37 2.95
C GLY A 103 -10.30 -27.27 3.42
N ARG A 104 -9.87 -26.38 4.34
CA ARG A 104 -10.71 -25.25 4.80
C ARG A 104 -10.63 -24.08 3.83
N ASP A 105 -11.75 -23.38 3.69
CA ASP A 105 -11.74 -22.06 3.06
C ASP A 105 -11.09 -21.05 4.00
N VAL A 106 -10.27 -20.15 3.47
CA VAL A 106 -9.47 -19.21 4.28
C VAL A 106 -9.62 -17.79 3.75
N LEU A 107 -9.94 -16.84 4.63
CA LEU A 107 -9.84 -15.42 4.37
C LEU A 107 -8.59 -14.85 5.05
N VAL A 108 -7.62 -14.43 4.24
CA VAL A 108 -6.33 -13.90 4.69
C VAL A 108 -6.33 -12.39 4.57
N ILE A 109 -6.25 -11.69 5.70
CA ILE A 109 -6.03 -10.25 5.75
C ILE A 109 -4.62 -10.04 6.26
N MET A 110 -3.71 -9.76 5.34
CA MET A 110 -2.29 -9.66 5.63
C MET A 110 -1.70 -8.46 4.90
N ALA A 111 -0.99 -7.60 5.59
CA ALA A 111 -0.40 -6.39 5.05
C ALA A 111 0.40 -6.62 3.76
N ALA A 112 0.55 -5.58 2.96
CA ALA A 112 1.45 -5.58 1.82
C ALA A 112 2.87 -5.95 2.31
N GLY A 113 3.54 -6.87 1.61
CA GLY A 113 4.83 -7.41 2.06
C GLY A 113 4.77 -8.49 3.16
N GLY A 114 3.59 -8.80 3.70
CA GLY A 114 3.40 -9.87 4.70
C GLY A 114 3.68 -11.29 4.20
N GLY A 115 3.79 -11.46 2.86
CA GLY A 115 4.06 -12.76 2.26
C GLY A 115 2.80 -13.53 1.85
N LYS A 116 1.71 -12.82 1.49
CA LYS A 116 0.43 -13.40 1.05
C LYS A 116 0.57 -14.47 -0.03
N SER A 117 1.47 -14.27 -1.00
CA SER A 117 1.65 -15.20 -2.11
C SER A 117 2.10 -16.59 -1.65
N LEU A 118 2.96 -16.69 -0.64
CA LEU A 118 3.40 -17.97 -0.09
C LEU A 118 2.22 -18.77 0.49
N CYS A 119 1.22 -18.09 1.05
CA CYS A 119 0.06 -18.72 1.67
C CYS A 119 -0.79 -19.58 0.71
N TYR A 120 -0.73 -19.28 -0.60
CA TYR A 120 -1.40 -20.10 -1.61
C TYR A 120 -0.42 -20.84 -2.54
N GLN A 121 0.78 -20.33 -2.76
CA GLN A 121 1.78 -20.97 -3.62
C GLN A 121 2.34 -22.26 -2.97
N LEU A 122 2.63 -22.24 -1.68
CA LEU A 122 3.14 -23.42 -0.98
C LEU A 122 2.12 -24.56 -0.94
N PRO A 123 0.84 -24.34 -0.55
CA PRO A 123 -0.20 -25.37 -0.68
C PRO A 123 -0.41 -25.88 -2.11
N ALA A 124 -0.30 -24.99 -3.11
CA ALA A 124 -0.42 -25.38 -4.53
C ALA A 124 0.67 -26.35 -4.98
N ILE A 125 1.86 -26.25 -4.42
CA ILE A 125 2.99 -27.15 -4.74
C ILE A 125 2.85 -28.47 -3.99
N LEU A 126 2.46 -28.42 -2.72
CA LEU A 126 2.27 -29.60 -1.87
C LEU A 126 1.13 -30.51 -2.35
N ARG A 127 0.03 -29.91 -2.81
CA ARG A 127 -1.12 -30.66 -3.33
C ARG A 127 -0.86 -31.24 -4.72
N THR A 128 -1.45 -32.38 -4.99
CA THR A 128 -1.49 -32.95 -6.36
C THR A 128 -2.48 -32.17 -7.22
N GLY A 129 -2.13 -31.93 -8.49
CA GLY A 129 -2.99 -31.21 -9.45
C GLY A 129 -2.58 -29.75 -9.66
N THR A 130 -3.52 -28.97 -10.20
CA THR A 130 -3.32 -27.56 -10.59
C THR A 130 -4.11 -26.64 -9.67
N ALA A 131 -3.47 -25.62 -9.12
CA ALA A 131 -4.11 -24.54 -8.40
C ALA A 131 -4.49 -23.41 -9.36
N LEU A 132 -5.69 -22.87 -9.20
CA LEU A 132 -6.19 -21.71 -9.93
C LEU A 132 -5.97 -20.45 -9.08
N VAL A 133 -5.32 -19.43 -9.62
CA VAL A 133 -5.13 -18.13 -8.95
C VAL A 133 -5.78 -17.04 -9.79
N VAL A 134 -6.79 -16.37 -9.23
CA VAL A 134 -7.45 -15.22 -9.86
C VAL A 134 -6.78 -13.95 -9.34
N SER A 135 -6.27 -13.12 -10.25
CA SER A 135 -5.58 -11.87 -9.89
C SER A 135 -5.99 -10.72 -10.81
N PRO A 136 -6.09 -9.46 -10.31
CA PRO A 136 -6.74 -8.36 -11.03
C PRO A 136 -5.88 -7.71 -12.11
N LEU A 137 -4.57 -7.95 -12.13
CA LEU A 137 -3.63 -7.21 -12.98
C LEU A 137 -2.63 -8.10 -13.69
N LEU A 138 -2.46 -7.82 -15.00
CA LEU A 138 -1.49 -8.52 -15.85
C LEU A 138 -0.06 -8.42 -15.33
N SER A 139 0.37 -7.24 -14.89
CA SER A 139 1.73 -7.03 -14.34
C SER A 139 1.98 -7.86 -13.09
N LEU A 140 0.98 -7.99 -12.20
CA LEU A 140 1.09 -8.83 -11.01
C LEU A 140 1.21 -10.31 -11.39
N ILE A 141 0.37 -10.75 -12.32
CA ILE A 141 0.40 -12.13 -12.84
C ILE A 141 1.77 -12.42 -13.46
N GLN A 142 2.29 -11.54 -14.30
CA GLN A 142 3.60 -11.68 -14.93
C GLN A 142 4.72 -11.79 -13.89
N ASP A 143 4.77 -10.89 -12.91
CA ASP A 143 5.78 -10.93 -11.84
C ASP A 143 5.72 -12.24 -11.04
N GLN A 144 4.53 -12.75 -10.73
CA GLN A 144 4.36 -14.02 -10.02
C GLN A 144 4.82 -15.21 -10.86
N VAL A 145 4.40 -15.28 -12.13
CA VAL A 145 4.77 -16.40 -13.05
C VAL A 145 6.28 -16.38 -13.28
N MET A 146 6.89 -15.22 -13.54
CA MET A 146 8.33 -15.09 -13.71
C MET A 146 9.11 -15.51 -12.45
N GLY A 147 8.63 -15.09 -11.27
CA GLY A 147 9.22 -15.48 -9.99
C GLY A 147 9.18 -17.00 -9.75
N LEU A 148 8.06 -17.65 -10.05
CA LEU A 148 7.89 -19.10 -9.94
C LEU A 148 8.75 -19.86 -10.95
N ALA A 149 8.82 -19.39 -12.20
CA ALA A 149 9.68 -19.98 -13.24
C ALA A 149 11.16 -19.91 -12.85
N ALA A 150 11.61 -18.81 -12.23
CA ALA A 150 12.98 -18.68 -11.72
C ALA A 150 13.31 -19.74 -10.65
N LEU A 151 12.31 -20.15 -9.87
CA LEU A 151 12.42 -21.21 -8.86
C LEU A 151 12.22 -22.63 -9.43
N GLY A 152 11.94 -22.75 -10.73
CA GLY A 152 11.66 -24.03 -11.37
C GLY A 152 10.28 -24.61 -11.09
N ILE A 153 9.34 -23.77 -10.63
CA ILE A 153 7.95 -24.16 -10.37
C ILE A 153 7.13 -23.95 -11.64
N PRO A 154 6.46 -24.99 -12.15
CA PRO A 154 5.64 -24.91 -13.36
C PRO A 154 4.40 -24.03 -13.13
N ALA A 155 4.43 -22.81 -13.61
CA ALA A 155 3.34 -21.85 -13.56
C ALA A 155 3.11 -21.22 -14.92
N SER A 156 1.85 -21.02 -15.30
CA SER A 156 1.46 -20.33 -16.53
C SER A 156 0.39 -19.27 -16.25
N MET A 157 0.21 -18.38 -17.22
CA MET A 157 -0.87 -17.40 -17.16
C MET A 157 -1.80 -17.53 -18.36
N LEU A 158 -3.10 -17.36 -18.14
CA LEU A 158 -4.11 -17.35 -19.19
C LEU A 158 -4.86 -16.02 -19.17
N THR A 159 -4.40 -15.10 -20.00
CA THR A 159 -4.84 -13.70 -20.05
C THR A 159 -5.20 -13.32 -21.49
N SER A 160 -5.48 -12.05 -21.73
CA SER A 160 -5.69 -11.52 -23.10
C SER A 160 -4.40 -11.46 -23.93
N THR A 161 -3.24 -11.52 -23.29
CA THR A 161 -1.93 -11.43 -23.96
C THR A 161 -1.28 -12.80 -24.19
N THR A 162 -1.89 -13.90 -23.69
CA THR A 162 -1.37 -15.26 -23.85
C THR A 162 -1.42 -15.67 -25.32
N ASN A 163 -0.33 -16.17 -25.86
CA ASN A 163 -0.25 -16.65 -27.23
C ASN A 163 -1.05 -17.96 -27.43
N LYS A 164 -1.37 -18.26 -28.70
CA LYS A 164 -2.25 -19.42 -29.03
C LYS A 164 -1.61 -20.79 -28.70
N GLU A 165 -0.31 -20.89 -28.74
CA GLU A 165 0.40 -22.14 -28.45
C GLU A 165 0.38 -22.43 -26.96
N GLU A 166 0.66 -21.42 -26.14
CA GLU A 166 0.59 -21.50 -24.69
C GLU A 166 -0.86 -21.72 -24.21
N GLU A 167 -1.84 -21.03 -24.80
CA GLU A 167 -3.26 -21.27 -24.51
C GLU A 167 -3.64 -22.75 -24.81
N LYS A 168 -3.17 -23.31 -25.91
CA LYS A 168 -3.41 -24.71 -26.28
C LYS A 168 -2.77 -25.67 -25.28
N TYR A 169 -1.54 -25.37 -24.85
CA TYR A 169 -0.85 -26.14 -23.82
C TYR A 169 -1.62 -26.14 -22.50
N ILE A 170 -2.03 -24.96 -22.02
CA ILE A 170 -2.79 -24.80 -20.77
C ILE A 170 -4.11 -25.60 -20.83
N TYR A 171 -4.87 -25.46 -21.91
CA TYR A 171 -6.12 -26.20 -22.04
C TYR A 171 -5.92 -27.73 -22.11
N LYS A 172 -4.83 -28.19 -22.71
CA LYS A 172 -4.47 -29.61 -22.76
C LYS A 172 -4.09 -30.12 -21.37
N ALA A 173 -3.32 -29.34 -20.60
CA ALA A 173 -2.95 -29.65 -19.23
C ALA A 173 -4.19 -29.74 -18.30
N LEU A 174 -5.12 -28.80 -18.40
CA LEU A 174 -6.37 -28.82 -17.63
C LEU A 174 -7.26 -30.03 -18.00
N GLU A 175 -7.40 -30.36 -19.30
CA GLU A 175 -8.33 -31.41 -19.77
C GLU A 175 -7.78 -32.81 -19.59
N LYS A 176 -6.50 -33.03 -19.91
CA LYS A 176 -5.87 -34.35 -19.94
C LYS A 176 -4.92 -34.63 -18.80
N GLY A 177 -4.45 -33.58 -18.10
CA GLY A 177 -3.37 -33.69 -17.14
C GLY A 177 -2.00 -33.88 -17.78
N ASP A 178 -1.89 -33.65 -19.09
CA ASP A 178 -0.62 -33.70 -19.81
C ASP A 178 0.21 -32.47 -19.44
N GLY A 179 1.36 -32.66 -18.79
CA GLY A 179 2.28 -31.62 -18.37
C GLY A 179 2.23 -31.34 -16.84
N ASP A 180 3.25 -30.65 -16.36
CA ASP A 180 3.49 -30.42 -14.92
C ASP A 180 2.88 -29.09 -14.41
N LEU A 181 1.78 -28.60 -15.00
CA LEU A 181 1.19 -27.32 -14.61
C LEU A 181 0.71 -27.34 -13.16
N LYS A 182 1.43 -26.68 -12.26
CA LYS A 182 1.11 -26.58 -10.83
C LYS A 182 0.23 -25.39 -10.48
N ILE A 183 0.49 -24.22 -11.09
CA ILE A 183 -0.24 -22.99 -10.80
C ILE A 183 -0.66 -22.30 -12.10
N LEU A 184 -1.95 -22.02 -12.23
CA LEU A 184 -2.52 -21.29 -13.34
C LEU A 184 -3.06 -19.94 -12.86
N TYR A 185 -2.47 -18.85 -13.32
CA TYR A 185 -2.95 -17.50 -13.09
C TYR A 185 -3.93 -17.05 -14.16
N VAL A 186 -5.04 -16.47 -13.76
CA VAL A 186 -6.08 -15.95 -14.67
C VAL A 186 -6.57 -14.59 -14.21
N THR A 187 -7.15 -13.82 -15.15
CA THR A 187 -7.88 -12.60 -14.80
C THR A 187 -9.35 -12.91 -14.47
N PRO A 188 -10.04 -12.07 -13.68
CA PRO A 188 -11.46 -12.27 -13.34
C PRO A 188 -12.36 -12.29 -14.57
N GLU A 189 -12.01 -11.51 -15.61
CA GLU A 189 -12.74 -11.51 -16.90
C GLU A 189 -12.70 -12.88 -17.59
N LYS A 190 -11.64 -13.65 -17.39
CA LYS A 190 -11.54 -15.00 -17.96
C LYS A 190 -12.55 -15.96 -17.32
N ILE A 191 -12.83 -15.76 -16.01
CA ILE A 191 -13.87 -16.52 -15.29
C ILE A 191 -15.26 -16.07 -15.78
N SER A 192 -15.53 -14.75 -15.78
CA SER A 192 -16.87 -14.22 -16.05
C SER A 192 -17.29 -14.34 -17.52
N LYS A 193 -16.35 -14.29 -18.48
CA LYS A 193 -16.66 -14.15 -19.92
C LYS A 193 -16.33 -15.39 -20.77
N SER A 194 -15.50 -16.32 -20.29
CA SER A 194 -15.04 -17.45 -21.10
C SER A 194 -15.69 -18.78 -20.73
N LYS A 195 -16.83 -19.11 -21.36
CA LYS A 195 -17.49 -20.42 -21.22
C LYS A 195 -16.54 -21.59 -21.55
N ARG A 196 -15.65 -21.40 -22.55
CA ARG A 196 -14.66 -22.40 -22.92
C ARG A 196 -13.70 -22.72 -21.78
N PHE A 197 -13.21 -21.67 -21.11
CA PHE A 197 -12.30 -21.84 -19.96
C PHE A 197 -13.01 -22.57 -18.82
N MET A 198 -14.22 -22.14 -18.45
CA MET A 198 -15.00 -22.76 -17.38
C MET A 198 -15.27 -24.26 -17.66
N SER A 199 -15.63 -24.61 -18.89
CA SER A 199 -15.81 -26.03 -19.26
C SER A 199 -14.52 -26.85 -19.14
N LYS A 200 -13.35 -26.28 -19.42
CA LYS A 200 -12.06 -26.98 -19.21
C LYS A 200 -11.71 -27.11 -17.73
N LEU A 201 -12.04 -26.09 -16.94
CA LEU A 201 -11.86 -26.12 -15.49
C LEU A 201 -12.77 -27.17 -14.82
N GLU A 202 -14.03 -27.31 -15.29
CA GLU A 202 -14.94 -28.37 -14.85
C GLU A 202 -14.38 -29.76 -15.14
N LYS A 203 -13.81 -29.98 -16.32
CA LYS A 203 -13.15 -31.24 -16.64
C LYS A 203 -11.95 -31.54 -15.76
N CYS A 204 -11.17 -30.49 -15.43
CA CYS A 204 -10.07 -30.59 -14.51
C CYS A 204 -10.55 -31.02 -13.12
N HIS A 205 -11.62 -30.41 -12.62
CA HIS A 205 -12.24 -30.70 -11.34
C HIS A 205 -12.80 -32.12 -11.28
N HIS A 206 -13.63 -32.54 -12.29
CA HIS A 206 -14.18 -33.89 -12.36
C HIS A 206 -13.11 -34.98 -12.39
N ALA A 207 -11.93 -34.68 -12.90
CA ALA A 207 -10.77 -35.57 -12.87
C ALA A 207 -9.96 -35.49 -11.56
N GLY A 208 -10.45 -34.79 -10.53
CA GLY A 208 -9.78 -34.64 -9.24
C GLY A 208 -8.46 -33.81 -9.28
N ARG A 209 -8.25 -33.02 -10.34
CA ARG A 209 -6.98 -32.30 -10.53
C ARG A 209 -7.03 -30.81 -10.19
N LEU A 210 -8.19 -30.24 -9.90
CA LEU A 210 -8.29 -28.86 -9.38
C LEU A 210 -8.02 -28.89 -7.87
N SER A 211 -6.83 -28.50 -7.46
CA SER A 211 -6.36 -28.72 -6.08
C SER A 211 -6.72 -27.57 -5.13
N LEU A 212 -6.77 -26.33 -5.63
CA LEU A 212 -6.93 -25.12 -4.83
C LEU A 212 -7.43 -23.98 -5.72
N ILE A 213 -8.25 -23.10 -5.16
CA ILE A 213 -8.61 -21.81 -5.77
C ILE A 213 -8.11 -20.69 -4.87
N SER A 214 -7.32 -19.78 -5.43
CA SER A 214 -6.91 -18.55 -4.71
C SER A 214 -7.48 -17.32 -5.40
N ILE A 215 -8.00 -16.38 -4.61
CA ILE A 215 -8.50 -15.08 -5.06
C ILE A 215 -7.60 -14.01 -4.44
N ASP A 216 -6.69 -13.48 -5.26
CA ASP A 216 -5.78 -12.42 -4.85
C ASP A 216 -6.47 -11.06 -4.95
N GLU A 217 -6.08 -10.11 -4.07
CA GLU A 217 -6.69 -8.80 -3.90
C GLU A 217 -8.23 -8.91 -3.76
N ALA A 218 -8.68 -9.82 -2.91
CA ALA A 218 -10.09 -10.18 -2.75
C ALA A 218 -11.00 -9.00 -2.42
N HIS A 219 -10.47 -7.90 -1.83
CA HIS A 219 -11.23 -6.67 -1.57
C HIS A 219 -11.88 -6.07 -2.83
N CYS A 220 -11.37 -6.40 -4.02
CA CYS A 220 -11.98 -6.00 -5.30
C CYS A 220 -13.39 -6.58 -5.53
N CYS A 221 -13.80 -7.63 -4.79
CA CYS A 221 -15.15 -8.18 -4.85
C CYS A 221 -16.18 -7.22 -4.24
N SER A 222 -15.80 -6.51 -3.17
CA SER A 222 -16.71 -5.70 -2.37
C SER A 222 -16.92 -4.32 -2.96
N GLN A 223 -18.18 -3.87 -3.04
CA GLN A 223 -18.52 -2.50 -3.43
C GLN A 223 -18.07 -1.47 -2.37
N TRP A 224 -17.83 -1.92 -1.15
CA TRP A 224 -17.30 -1.11 -0.05
C TRP A 224 -15.77 -1.10 0.00
N GLY A 225 -15.12 -1.90 -0.87
CA GLY A 225 -13.68 -1.88 -1.07
C GLY A 225 -13.22 -0.65 -1.86
N HIS A 226 -12.00 -0.22 -1.63
CA HIS A 226 -11.42 0.97 -2.30
C HIS A 226 -11.11 0.77 -3.79
N ASP A 227 -11.15 -0.46 -4.31
CA ASP A 227 -10.90 -0.82 -5.73
C ASP A 227 -11.89 -1.88 -6.21
N PHE A 228 -13.18 -1.55 -6.13
CA PHE A 228 -14.23 -2.45 -6.61
C PHE A 228 -14.12 -2.71 -8.12
N ARG A 229 -14.21 -4.01 -8.49
CA ARG A 229 -14.18 -4.45 -9.89
C ARG A 229 -15.39 -5.33 -10.21
N PRO A 230 -16.24 -4.95 -11.21
CA PRO A 230 -17.46 -5.68 -11.52
C PRO A 230 -17.25 -7.18 -11.84
N ASP A 231 -16.15 -7.53 -12.53
CA ASP A 231 -15.84 -8.92 -12.88
C ASP A 231 -15.46 -9.78 -11.64
N TYR A 232 -15.01 -9.14 -10.52
CA TYR A 232 -14.77 -9.84 -9.26
C TYR A 232 -16.05 -10.22 -8.52
N LYS A 233 -17.14 -9.47 -8.70
CA LYS A 233 -18.43 -9.72 -8.03
C LYS A 233 -18.94 -11.15 -8.28
N ASN A 234 -18.63 -11.72 -9.43
CA ASN A 234 -19.15 -13.02 -9.84
C ASN A 234 -18.23 -14.20 -9.46
N LEU A 235 -17.12 -13.98 -8.76
CA LEU A 235 -16.15 -15.04 -8.43
C LEU A 235 -16.70 -16.08 -7.45
N GLY A 236 -17.76 -15.78 -6.70
CA GLY A 236 -18.48 -16.75 -5.88
C GLY A 236 -18.99 -17.97 -6.65
N ILE A 237 -19.15 -17.85 -7.99
CA ILE A 237 -19.48 -18.97 -8.88
C ILE A 237 -18.46 -20.12 -8.78
N LEU A 238 -17.19 -19.80 -8.51
CA LEU A 238 -16.14 -20.82 -8.37
C LEU A 238 -16.42 -21.74 -7.17
N LYS A 239 -16.84 -21.18 -6.04
CA LYS A 239 -17.19 -22.01 -4.87
C LYS A 239 -18.50 -22.75 -5.06
N THR A 240 -19.45 -22.18 -5.80
CA THR A 240 -20.72 -22.85 -6.14
C THR A 240 -20.49 -24.04 -7.08
N GLN A 241 -19.61 -23.91 -8.08
CA GLN A 241 -19.31 -24.99 -9.04
C GLN A 241 -18.34 -26.03 -8.49
N PHE A 242 -17.43 -25.63 -7.60
CA PHE A 242 -16.39 -26.48 -7.03
C PHE A 242 -16.43 -26.44 -5.48
N PRO A 243 -17.50 -26.96 -4.86
CA PRO A 243 -17.74 -26.79 -3.41
C PRO A 243 -16.72 -27.51 -2.53
N ASP A 244 -16.13 -28.57 -3.02
CA ASP A 244 -15.10 -29.40 -2.36
C ASP A 244 -13.69 -28.83 -2.50
N VAL A 245 -13.46 -27.90 -3.42
CA VAL A 245 -12.15 -27.26 -3.58
C VAL A 245 -11.99 -26.11 -2.59
N PRO A 246 -10.92 -26.10 -1.77
CA PRO A 246 -10.69 -25.00 -0.82
C PRO A 246 -10.41 -23.68 -1.54
N VAL A 247 -10.97 -22.61 -0.99
CA VAL A 247 -10.77 -21.23 -1.47
C VAL A 247 -9.92 -20.44 -0.49
N ILE A 248 -8.84 -19.84 -0.99
CA ILE A 248 -8.01 -18.89 -0.22
C ILE A 248 -8.23 -17.49 -0.81
N ALA A 249 -8.98 -16.65 -0.11
CA ALA A 249 -9.16 -15.25 -0.45
C ALA A 249 -8.10 -14.42 0.29
N VAL A 250 -7.21 -13.74 -0.44
CA VAL A 250 -6.14 -12.94 0.17
C VAL A 250 -6.30 -11.47 -0.16
N THR A 251 -6.08 -10.60 0.83
CA THR A 251 -6.10 -9.15 0.65
C THR A 251 -5.17 -8.45 1.66
N ALA A 252 -4.70 -7.24 1.31
CA ALA A 252 -3.97 -6.40 2.23
C ALA A 252 -4.90 -5.51 3.07
N THR A 253 -6.08 -5.21 2.56
CA THR A 253 -6.96 -4.17 3.07
C THR A 253 -8.40 -4.67 3.09
N ALA A 254 -8.95 -4.87 4.27
CA ALA A 254 -10.36 -5.19 4.42
C ALA A 254 -10.88 -4.68 5.77
N THR A 255 -11.69 -3.62 5.76
CA THR A 255 -12.45 -3.19 6.93
C THR A 255 -13.42 -4.29 7.35
N LYS A 256 -13.96 -4.24 8.56
CA LYS A 256 -14.89 -5.27 9.05
C LYS A 256 -16.12 -5.45 8.13
N LYS A 257 -16.62 -4.36 7.55
CA LYS A 257 -17.73 -4.36 6.57
C LYS A 257 -17.31 -5.12 5.29
N VAL A 258 -16.12 -4.83 4.76
CA VAL A 258 -15.55 -5.52 3.59
C VAL A 258 -15.33 -7.02 3.87
N GLN A 259 -14.88 -7.39 5.06
CA GLN A 259 -14.69 -8.80 5.44
C GLN A 259 -15.99 -9.60 5.41
N ILE A 260 -17.08 -9.03 5.93
CA ILE A 260 -18.41 -9.67 5.93
C ILE A 260 -18.90 -9.81 4.48
N ASP A 261 -18.80 -8.75 3.71
CA ASP A 261 -19.20 -8.73 2.31
C ASP A 261 -18.42 -9.75 1.47
N LEU A 262 -17.11 -9.88 1.69
CA LEU A 262 -16.26 -10.89 1.03
C LEU A 262 -16.70 -12.32 1.32
N MET A 263 -17.02 -12.63 2.57
CA MET A 263 -17.48 -13.98 2.93
C MET A 263 -18.81 -14.34 2.26
N GLU A 264 -19.71 -13.36 2.14
CA GLU A 264 -21.00 -13.55 1.46
C GLU A 264 -20.80 -13.69 -0.05
N MET A 265 -20.06 -12.78 -0.68
CA MET A 265 -19.88 -12.75 -2.14
C MET A 265 -19.06 -13.92 -2.70
N LEU A 266 -18.10 -14.43 -1.93
CA LEU A 266 -17.29 -15.58 -2.31
C LEU A 266 -17.90 -16.91 -1.85
N HIS A 267 -19.04 -16.89 -1.19
CA HIS A 267 -19.75 -18.05 -0.64
C HIS A 267 -18.88 -18.86 0.34
N ILE A 268 -18.09 -18.20 1.18
CA ILE A 268 -17.19 -18.81 2.18
C ILE A 268 -17.55 -18.38 3.62
N PRO A 269 -18.78 -18.55 4.11
CA PRO A 269 -19.24 -18.01 5.39
C PRO A 269 -18.54 -18.60 6.61
N ARG A 270 -17.91 -19.78 6.48
CA ARG A 270 -17.19 -20.50 7.55
C ARG A 270 -15.67 -20.51 7.35
N CYS A 271 -15.11 -19.47 6.72
CA CYS A 271 -13.67 -19.39 6.49
C CYS A 271 -12.89 -19.05 7.77
N VAL A 272 -11.67 -19.56 7.87
CA VAL A 272 -10.70 -19.19 8.91
C VAL A 272 -10.11 -17.82 8.58
N LYS A 273 -9.99 -16.93 9.59
CA LYS A 273 -9.51 -15.54 9.39
C LYS A 273 -8.16 -15.31 10.03
N PHE A 274 -7.26 -14.70 9.30
CA PHE A 274 -5.95 -14.29 9.79
C PHE A 274 -5.68 -12.81 9.47
N VAL A 275 -5.11 -12.06 10.44
CA VAL A 275 -4.88 -10.61 10.34
C VAL A 275 -3.45 -10.26 10.76
N SER A 276 -2.73 -9.45 9.99
CA SER A 276 -1.34 -9.05 10.25
C SER A 276 -1.00 -7.61 9.81
N THR A 277 0.00 -6.92 10.41
CA THR A 277 0.24 -5.45 10.37
C THR A 277 1.63 -4.97 9.94
N VAL A 278 1.80 -3.69 9.48
CA VAL A 278 3.05 -3.04 8.97
C VAL A 278 3.21 -1.54 9.36
N ARG A 279 4.41 -0.91 9.20
CA ARG A 279 4.95 0.34 9.78
C ARG A 279 4.96 1.56 8.83
N GLU A 280 4.74 2.81 9.32
CA GLU A 280 4.70 4.06 8.53
C GLU A 280 5.14 5.35 9.24
N LYS A 281 5.46 6.43 8.43
CA LYS A 281 5.87 7.77 8.89
C LYS A 281 5.36 8.85 7.94
N SER A 282 4.93 10.04 8.42
CA SER A 282 4.35 11.12 7.61
C SER A 282 4.88 12.53 7.95
N SER A 283 4.84 13.46 6.97
CA SER A 283 5.16 14.89 7.16
C SER A 283 4.36 15.84 6.23
N VAL A 284 4.36 17.14 6.52
CA VAL A 284 3.65 18.19 5.77
C VAL A 284 4.63 19.31 5.36
N GLY A 285 4.60 19.80 4.10
CA GLY A 285 5.56 20.81 3.63
C GLY A 285 5.17 21.68 2.43
N LYS A 286 5.91 22.79 2.22
CA LYS A 286 5.87 23.68 1.05
C LYS A 286 7.02 23.33 0.09
N ALA A 287 6.91 23.72 -1.18
CA ALA A 287 7.92 23.43 -2.21
C ALA A 287 8.28 21.94 -2.28
N VAL A 288 7.24 21.12 -2.39
CA VAL A 288 7.29 19.68 -2.18
C VAL A 288 8.33 18.98 -3.04
N ILE A 289 8.49 19.38 -4.32
CA ILE A 289 9.43 18.67 -5.23
C ILE A 289 10.89 18.96 -4.83
N ASP A 290 11.20 20.18 -4.37
CA ASP A 290 12.54 20.51 -3.87
C ASP A 290 12.86 19.71 -2.61
N GLU A 291 11.91 19.66 -1.69
CA GLU A 291 12.02 18.90 -0.45
C GLU A 291 12.15 17.40 -0.71
N ILE A 292 11.36 16.84 -1.67
CA ILE A 292 11.49 15.45 -2.12
C ILE A 292 12.89 15.18 -2.69
N ALA A 293 13.40 16.07 -3.53
CA ALA A 293 14.72 15.93 -4.14
C ALA A 293 15.84 16.00 -3.10
N GLU A 294 15.74 16.92 -2.14
CA GLU A 294 16.69 17.04 -1.02
C GLU A 294 16.64 15.80 -0.12
N PHE A 295 15.44 15.32 0.20
CA PHE A 295 15.24 14.11 0.98
C PHE A 295 15.87 12.88 0.29
N ILE A 296 15.62 12.69 -1.02
CA ILE A 296 16.19 11.56 -1.76
C ILE A 296 17.71 11.64 -1.80
N ARG A 297 18.29 12.82 -2.12
CA ARG A 297 19.76 12.98 -2.18
C ARG A 297 20.44 12.85 -0.82
N GLY A 298 19.79 13.37 0.23
CA GLY A 298 20.34 13.34 1.59
C GLY A 298 20.24 11.98 2.26
N SER A 299 19.10 11.29 2.12
CA SER A 299 18.83 10.01 2.80
C SER A 299 19.20 8.79 1.98
N TYR A 300 19.16 8.88 0.63
CA TYR A 300 19.31 7.75 -0.29
C TYR A 300 20.31 8.02 -1.43
N PRO A 301 21.56 8.39 -1.12
CA PRO A 301 22.58 8.78 -2.11
C PRO A 301 23.13 7.62 -2.95
N LYS A 302 22.89 6.36 -2.53
CA LYS A 302 23.41 5.15 -3.19
C LYS A 302 22.48 4.58 -4.25
N ASN A 303 21.60 5.41 -4.82
CA ASN A 303 20.61 5.01 -5.83
C ASN A 303 19.61 3.95 -5.34
N GLU A 304 19.29 3.97 -4.03
CA GLU A 304 18.29 3.10 -3.44
C GLU A 304 16.91 3.36 -4.05
N SER A 305 16.15 2.30 -4.29
CA SER A 305 14.88 2.38 -5.01
C SER A 305 13.76 3.03 -4.19
N GLY A 306 12.98 3.89 -4.84
CA GLY A 306 11.83 4.54 -4.25
C GLY A 306 10.65 4.72 -5.21
N ILE A 307 9.51 5.10 -4.64
CA ILE A 307 8.26 5.39 -5.36
C ILE A 307 7.75 6.76 -4.92
N VAL A 308 7.30 7.58 -5.87
CA VAL A 308 6.59 8.83 -5.60
C VAL A 308 5.18 8.74 -6.19
N TYR A 309 4.16 8.85 -5.34
CA TYR A 309 2.77 8.84 -5.76
C TYR A 309 2.25 10.25 -5.99
N CYS A 310 1.62 10.45 -7.16
CA CYS A 310 0.99 11.70 -7.56
C CYS A 310 -0.49 11.49 -7.86
N PHE A 311 -1.25 12.56 -7.73
CA PHE A 311 -2.69 12.54 -7.89
C PHE A 311 -3.15 12.41 -9.34
N SER A 312 -2.45 13.03 -10.30
CA SER A 312 -2.82 13.04 -11.70
C SER A 312 -1.67 12.67 -12.63
N ARG A 313 -2.00 12.23 -13.85
CA ARG A 313 -1.05 11.86 -14.90
C ARG A 313 -0.09 13.00 -15.23
N LYS A 314 -0.62 14.22 -15.46
CA LYS A 314 0.18 15.43 -15.72
C LYS A 314 1.15 15.75 -14.57
N GLU A 315 0.72 15.54 -13.34
CA GLU A 315 1.55 15.75 -12.17
C GLU A 315 2.67 14.71 -12.09
N CYS A 316 2.41 13.44 -12.44
CA CYS A 316 3.45 12.40 -12.54
C CYS A 316 4.55 12.78 -13.53
N GLU A 317 4.17 13.22 -14.73
CA GLU A 317 5.10 13.63 -15.78
C GLU A 317 5.95 14.83 -15.35
N LEU A 318 5.30 15.84 -14.75
CA LEU A 318 5.96 17.04 -14.23
C LEU A 318 6.97 16.70 -13.13
N VAL A 319 6.53 15.96 -12.10
CA VAL A 319 7.39 15.59 -10.97
C VAL A 319 8.56 14.72 -11.43
N ALA A 320 8.32 13.77 -12.34
CA ALA A 320 9.40 12.95 -12.89
C ALA A 320 10.41 13.79 -13.68
N LYS A 321 9.95 14.76 -14.46
CA LYS A 321 10.81 15.69 -15.19
C LYS A 321 11.66 16.52 -14.23
N GLU A 322 11.04 17.18 -13.26
CA GLU A 322 11.75 18.02 -12.30
C GLU A 322 12.75 17.22 -11.44
N LEU A 323 12.44 15.99 -11.05
CA LEU A 323 13.39 15.11 -10.36
C LEU A 323 14.61 14.79 -11.24
N ARG A 324 14.40 14.54 -12.55
CA ARG A 324 15.51 14.35 -13.50
C ARG A 324 16.36 15.61 -13.65
N ASP A 325 15.73 16.78 -13.78
CA ASP A 325 16.41 18.07 -13.88
C ASP A 325 17.30 18.34 -12.63
N LYS A 326 16.93 17.74 -11.49
CA LYS A 326 17.70 17.77 -10.23
C LYS A 326 18.71 16.61 -10.07
N GLY A 327 18.95 15.82 -11.13
CA GLY A 327 19.95 14.76 -11.15
C GLY A 327 19.50 13.42 -10.52
N ILE A 328 18.21 13.24 -10.24
CA ILE A 328 17.65 11.97 -9.74
C ILE A 328 17.19 11.12 -10.93
N SER A 329 17.62 9.87 -11.00
CA SER A 329 17.19 8.93 -12.05
C SER A 329 15.73 8.54 -11.83
N ALA A 330 14.79 9.27 -12.45
CA ALA A 330 13.34 9.10 -12.29
C ALA A 330 12.63 8.94 -13.63
N ASP A 331 11.52 8.19 -13.64
CA ASP A 331 10.62 8.12 -14.78
C ASP A 331 9.16 8.00 -14.30
N TYR A 332 8.19 8.32 -15.17
CA TYR A 332 6.78 8.30 -14.80
C TYR A 332 6.07 7.02 -15.26
N TYR A 333 4.95 6.71 -14.58
CA TYR A 333 4.13 5.54 -14.86
C TYR A 333 2.64 5.84 -14.58
N HIS A 334 1.80 5.78 -15.60
CA HIS A 334 0.34 5.97 -15.48
C HIS A 334 -0.43 5.21 -16.56
N ALA A 335 -1.76 5.14 -16.42
CA ALA A 335 -2.62 4.30 -17.25
C ALA A 335 -2.66 4.68 -18.74
N ASP A 336 -2.43 5.96 -19.10
CA ASP A 336 -2.43 6.43 -20.50
C ASP A 336 -1.16 6.08 -21.29
N MET A 337 -0.13 5.58 -20.63
CA MET A 337 1.06 5.11 -21.33
C MET A 337 0.77 3.83 -22.09
N ASP A 338 1.40 3.68 -23.25
CA ASP A 338 1.43 2.41 -23.97
C ASP A 338 1.91 1.25 -23.10
N VAL A 339 1.35 0.05 -23.29
CA VAL A 339 1.65 -1.14 -22.49
C VAL A 339 3.16 -1.44 -22.52
N ASN A 340 3.80 -1.39 -23.69
CA ASN A 340 5.23 -1.66 -23.84
C ASN A 340 6.09 -0.58 -23.13
N ALA A 341 5.64 0.68 -23.17
CA ALA A 341 6.32 1.77 -22.45
C ALA A 341 6.24 1.58 -20.95
N ARG A 342 5.07 1.19 -20.41
CA ARG A 342 4.89 0.86 -18.99
C ARG A 342 5.80 -0.28 -18.56
N GLU A 343 5.85 -1.35 -19.34
CA GLU A 343 6.70 -2.50 -19.05
C GLU A 343 8.19 -2.13 -19.05
N LYS A 344 8.65 -1.34 -20.03
CA LYS A 344 10.03 -0.86 -20.10
C LYS A 344 10.42 -0.04 -18.86
N VAL A 345 9.57 0.88 -18.42
CA VAL A 345 9.82 1.69 -17.20
C VAL A 345 9.86 0.80 -15.96
N HIS A 346 8.89 -0.10 -15.81
CA HIS A 346 8.83 -1.05 -14.71
C HIS A 346 10.09 -1.93 -14.66
N MET A 347 10.50 -2.51 -15.78
CA MET A 347 11.69 -3.37 -15.86
C MET A 347 12.98 -2.60 -15.59
N ARG A 348 13.12 -1.34 -16.06
CA ARG A 348 14.28 -0.50 -15.75
C ARG A 348 14.40 -0.22 -14.24
N TRP A 349 13.29 0.06 -13.59
CA TRP A 349 13.25 0.30 -12.16
C TRP A 349 13.48 -0.99 -11.35
N SER A 350 12.85 -2.08 -11.72
CA SER A 350 13.00 -3.39 -11.06
C SER A 350 14.46 -3.89 -11.12
N LYS A 351 15.15 -3.62 -12.23
CA LYS A 351 16.59 -3.93 -12.42
C LYS A 351 17.53 -2.89 -11.79
N GLY A 352 17.02 -1.87 -11.10
CA GLY A 352 17.83 -0.82 -10.45
C GLY A 352 18.45 0.21 -11.40
N LYS A 353 18.04 0.24 -12.69
CA LYS A 353 18.48 1.24 -13.67
C LYS A 353 17.77 2.60 -13.50
N LEU A 354 16.69 2.64 -12.75
CA LEU A 354 16.00 3.84 -12.28
C LEU A 354 15.94 3.80 -10.76
N GLN A 355 16.20 4.94 -10.12
CA GLN A 355 16.05 5.09 -8.68
C GLN A 355 14.59 5.25 -8.29
N VAL A 356 13.86 6.09 -9.01
CA VAL A 356 12.50 6.51 -8.65
C VAL A 356 11.51 6.25 -9.79
N ILE A 357 10.39 5.63 -9.46
CA ILE A 357 9.18 5.69 -10.28
C ILE A 357 8.24 6.72 -9.69
N VAL A 358 7.77 7.63 -10.54
CA VAL A 358 6.70 8.58 -10.21
C VAL A 358 5.42 8.07 -10.83
N GLY A 359 4.43 7.69 -10.01
CA GLY A 359 3.23 7.03 -10.51
C GLY A 359 1.93 7.58 -9.93
N THR A 360 0.83 7.30 -10.62
CA THR A 360 -0.52 7.36 -10.04
C THR A 360 -0.84 6.03 -9.35
N VAL A 361 -2.04 5.91 -8.79
CA VAL A 361 -2.58 4.62 -8.28
C VAL A 361 -2.47 3.47 -9.29
N ALA A 362 -2.33 3.77 -10.60
CA ALA A 362 -2.09 2.77 -11.63
C ALA A 362 -0.74 2.05 -11.47
N PHE A 363 0.25 2.67 -10.83
CA PHE A 363 1.49 2.04 -10.39
C PHE A 363 1.30 1.52 -8.96
N GLY A 364 0.39 0.61 -8.80
CA GLY A 364 0.02 0.20 -7.46
C GLY A 364 -0.04 -1.30 -7.30
N MET A 365 -0.95 -1.93 -7.94
CA MET A 365 -1.18 -3.36 -7.76
C MET A 365 -0.13 -4.16 -8.51
N GLY A 366 0.45 -5.16 -7.86
CA GLY A 366 1.33 -6.13 -8.49
C GLY A 366 2.83 -5.85 -8.45
N ILE A 367 3.28 -4.77 -7.84
CA ILE A 367 4.71 -4.50 -7.74
C ILE A 367 5.32 -5.34 -6.62
N ASN A 368 6.26 -6.21 -6.98
CA ASN A 368 6.96 -7.07 -6.04
C ASN A 368 8.47 -6.80 -5.99
N LYS A 369 8.86 -5.53 -5.82
CA LYS A 369 10.25 -5.15 -5.54
C LYS A 369 10.44 -5.06 -4.02
N PRO A 370 11.20 -5.97 -3.38
CA PRO A 370 11.30 -6.01 -1.91
C PRO A 370 12.15 -4.90 -1.32
N ASP A 371 13.12 -4.39 -2.06
CA ASP A 371 14.14 -3.42 -1.65
C ASP A 371 13.76 -1.96 -1.89
N VAL A 372 12.47 -1.62 -1.87
CA VAL A 372 12.01 -0.23 -1.90
C VAL A 372 12.30 0.43 -0.56
N ARG A 373 13.15 1.47 -0.57
CA ARG A 373 13.60 2.15 0.66
C ARG A 373 12.73 3.31 1.08
N PHE A 374 12.02 3.92 0.13
CA PHE A 374 11.09 5.00 0.45
C PHE A 374 9.86 5.00 -0.45
N VAL A 375 8.74 5.40 0.13
CA VAL A 375 7.49 5.71 -0.58
C VAL A 375 7.05 7.10 -0.19
N ILE A 376 6.93 7.97 -1.17
CA ILE A 376 6.55 9.38 -0.98
C ILE A 376 5.21 9.63 -1.64
N HIS A 377 4.26 10.17 -0.90
CA HIS A 377 3.01 10.67 -1.43
C HIS A 377 3.13 12.19 -1.62
N HIS A 378 3.37 12.61 -2.87
CA HIS A 378 3.36 14.02 -3.26
C HIS A 378 1.97 14.63 -3.06
N SER A 379 0.94 13.83 -3.23
CA SER A 379 -0.47 14.20 -3.07
C SER A 379 -1.19 13.17 -2.19
N LEU A 380 -2.23 13.61 -1.50
CA LEU A 380 -3.05 12.76 -0.63
C LEU A 380 -3.65 11.57 -1.41
N SER A 381 -3.62 10.38 -0.82
CA SER A 381 -4.32 9.19 -1.37
C SER A 381 -5.84 9.32 -1.22
N LYS A 382 -6.62 8.56 -1.99
CA LYS A 382 -8.08 8.62 -1.97
C LYS A 382 -8.71 8.08 -0.67
N SER A 383 -8.02 7.20 0.04
CA SER A 383 -8.51 6.54 1.25
C SER A 383 -7.36 6.06 2.14
N MET A 384 -7.70 5.70 3.38
CA MET A 384 -6.76 5.05 4.32
C MET A 384 -6.23 3.73 3.77
N GLU A 385 -7.08 2.93 3.13
CA GLU A 385 -6.74 1.64 2.53
C GLU A 385 -5.75 1.81 1.39
N THR A 386 -6.01 2.76 0.48
CA THR A 386 -5.12 3.05 -0.64
C THR A 386 -3.76 3.50 -0.14
N TYR A 387 -3.73 4.42 0.83
CA TYR A 387 -2.47 4.88 1.44
C TYR A 387 -1.72 3.75 2.13
N TYR A 388 -2.41 2.89 2.88
CA TYR A 388 -1.81 1.72 3.54
C TYR A 388 -1.21 0.73 2.55
N GLN A 389 -1.91 0.47 1.44
CA GLN A 389 -1.43 -0.41 0.37
C GLN A 389 -0.22 0.17 -0.37
N GLU A 390 -0.22 1.48 -0.65
CA GLU A 390 0.85 2.18 -1.34
C GLU A 390 2.11 2.29 -0.47
N SER A 391 1.97 2.73 0.77
CA SER A 391 3.07 2.83 1.74
C SER A 391 3.63 1.46 2.15
N GLY A 392 2.79 0.43 2.23
CA GLY A 392 3.19 -0.95 2.49
C GLY A 392 4.06 -1.60 1.40
N ARG A 393 4.44 -0.87 0.34
CA ARG A 393 5.45 -1.31 -0.65
C ARG A 393 6.87 -1.12 -0.17
N ALA A 394 7.08 -0.21 0.78
CA ALA A 394 8.38 0.05 1.37
C ALA A 394 8.80 -1.09 2.32
N GLY A 395 10.07 -1.49 2.27
CA GLY A 395 10.67 -2.38 3.26
C GLY A 395 10.13 -3.81 3.29
N ARG A 396 9.68 -4.36 2.17
CA ARG A 396 9.18 -5.75 2.12
C ARG A 396 10.25 -6.79 2.45
N ASP A 397 11.50 -6.44 2.34
CA ASP A 397 12.66 -7.25 2.76
C ASP A 397 12.95 -7.18 4.28
N GLY A 398 12.14 -6.44 5.04
CA GLY A 398 12.29 -6.26 6.50
C GLY A 398 13.34 -5.23 6.91
N LEU A 399 14.02 -4.58 5.94
CA LEU A 399 14.97 -3.51 6.24
C LEU A 399 14.25 -2.18 6.47
N PRO A 400 14.86 -1.26 7.24
CA PRO A 400 14.30 0.06 7.49
C PRO A 400 13.98 0.81 6.19
N SER A 401 12.80 1.39 6.14
CA SER A 401 12.32 2.18 5.03
C SER A 401 11.41 3.30 5.53
N GLU A 402 11.24 4.33 4.73
CA GLU A 402 10.52 5.53 5.13
C GLU A 402 9.31 5.78 4.22
N CYS A 403 8.18 6.14 4.83
CA CYS A 403 6.98 6.56 4.13
C CYS A 403 6.68 8.03 4.47
N LEU A 404 6.60 8.87 3.46
CA LEU A 404 6.42 10.30 3.57
C LEU A 404 5.11 10.72 2.88
N LEU A 405 4.23 11.41 3.60
CA LEU A 405 2.97 11.91 3.03
C LEU A 405 2.92 13.43 3.13
N PHE A 406 2.83 14.10 1.98
CA PHE A 406 2.62 15.53 1.89
C PHE A 406 1.13 15.85 1.87
N TYR A 407 0.65 16.55 2.90
CA TYR A 407 -0.73 16.94 3.06
C TYR A 407 -0.88 18.47 3.10
N ARG A 408 -1.86 18.98 2.33
CA ARG A 408 -2.29 20.38 2.37
C ARG A 408 -3.82 20.45 2.39
N PRO A 409 -4.42 21.24 3.27
CA PRO A 409 -5.88 21.42 3.30
C PRO A 409 -6.44 21.91 1.96
N ALA A 410 -5.71 22.76 1.26
CA ALA A 410 -6.10 23.30 -0.05
C ALA A 410 -6.23 22.23 -1.17
N ASP A 411 -5.65 21.04 -0.99
CA ASP A 411 -5.75 19.93 -1.96
C ASP A 411 -7.07 19.13 -1.79
N VAL A 412 -7.73 19.21 -0.63
CA VAL A 412 -8.93 18.44 -0.30
C VAL A 412 -10.09 18.70 -1.25
N PRO A 413 -10.51 19.97 -1.53
CA PRO A 413 -11.64 20.24 -2.44
C PRO A 413 -11.44 19.71 -3.85
N ARG A 414 -10.19 19.67 -4.33
CA ARG A 414 -9.87 19.09 -5.64
C ARG A 414 -10.06 17.58 -5.64
N GLN A 415 -9.71 16.92 -4.54
CA GLN A 415 -9.86 15.47 -4.42
C GLN A 415 -11.30 15.06 -4.15
N SER A 416 -12.02 15.81 -3.30
CA SER A 416 -13.45 15.57 -3.05
C SER A 416 -14.28 15.67 -4.31
N SER A 417 -13.98 16.65 -5.20
CA SER A 417 -14.64 16.79 -6.49
C SER A 417 -14.37 15.65 -7.48
N MET A 418 -13.41 14.78 -7.21
CA MET A 418 -13.12 13.60 -8.05
C MET A 418 -13.68 12.29 -7.50
N VAL A 419 -14.00 12.25 -6.21
CA VAL A 419 -14.49 11.02 -5.56
C VAL A 419 -15.94 11.10 -5.10
N PHE A 420 -16.60 12.27 -5.18
CA PHE A 420 -17.95 12.47 -4.64
C PHE A 420 -19.01 11.57 -5.29
N TYR A 421 -18.81 11.13 -6.55
CA TYR A 421 -19.67 10.22 -7.27
C TYR A 421 -19.35 8.72 -6.98
N GLU A 422 -18.22 8.45 -6.32
CA GLU A 422 -17.86 7.08 -5.93
C GLU A 422 -18.66 6.70 -4.67
N ASN A 423 -19.11 5.45 -4.60
CA ASN A 423 -19.80 4.96 -3.41
C ASN A 423 -18.84 5.04 -2.20
N CYS A 424 -19.26 5.73 -1.14
CA CYS A 424 -18.40 6.05 0.03
C CYS A 424 -17.12 6.87 -0.28
N GLY A 425 -16.95 7.42 -1.49
CA GLY A 425 -15.72 8.10 -1.89
C GLY A 425 -15.38 9.29 -0.99
N LEU A 426 -16.37 10.15 -0.64
CA LEU A 426 -16.16 11.28 0.27
C LEU A 426 -15.82 10.81 1.69
N GLN A 427 -16.50 9.79 2.22
CA GLN A 427 -16.22 9.28 3.56
C GLN A 427 -14.79 8.73 3.63
N ASN A 428 -14.39 7.93 2.66
CA ASN A 428 -13.04 7.37 2.58
C ASN A 428 -11.96 8.47 2.49
N LEU A 429 -12.22 9.53 1.71
CA LEU A 429 -11.34 10.69 1.63
C LEU A 429 -11.29 11.44 2.97
N TYR A 430 -12.42 11.64 3.63
CA TYR A 430 -12.45 12.34 4.91
C TYR A 430 -11.74 11.57 6.03
N ASP A 431 -11.74 10.23 5.99
CA ASP A 431 -11.01 9.40 6.94
C ASP A 431 -9.49 9.61 6.83
N ILE A 432 -8.94 9.64 5.61
CA ILE A 432 -7.50 9.93 5.44
C ILE A 432 -7.17 11.40 5.71
N VAL A 433 -8.06 12.34 5.44
CA VAL A 433 -7.90 13.75 5.83
C VAL A 433 -7.84 13.89 7.35
N GLN A 434 -8.72 13.19 8.08
CA GLN A 434 -8.69 13.15 9.54
C GLN A 434 -7.39 12.53 10.07
N TYR A 435 -6.91 11.45 9.44
CA TYR A 435 -5.61 10.86 9.75
C TYR A 435 -4.46 11.86 9.59
N CYS A 436 -4.43 12.62 8.50
CA CYS A 436 -3.39 13.61 8.25
C CYS A 436 -3.44 14.78 9.21
N ARG A 437 -4.66 15.24 9.56
CA ARG A 437 -4.87 16.35 10.48
C ARG A 437 -4.52 16.04 11.92
N SER A 438 -4.73 14.79 12.35
CA SER A 438 -4.48 14.42 13.74
C SER A 438 -3.02 14.68 14.12
N LYS A 439 -2.82 15.47 15.16
CA LYS A 439 -1.51 15.84 15.70
C LYS A 439 -1.20 15.14 17.01
N SER A 440 -2.21 14.55 17.66
CA SER A 440 -2.13 13.91 18.97
C SER A 440 -2.19 12.38 18.90
N GLN A 441 -2.76 11.80 17.82
CA GLN A 441 -2.98 10.37 17.72
C GLN A 441 -1.82 9.68 16.98
N CYS A 442 -1.31 8.60 17.56
CA CYS A 442 -0.33 7.74 16.92
C CYS A 442 -0.78 7.33 15.51
N ARG A 443 0.07 7.54 14.49
CA ARG A 443 -0.22 7.19 13.09
C ARG A 443 -0.53 5.72 12.92
N ARG A 444 0.27 4.85 13.53
CA ARG A 444 0.06 3.40 13.47
C ARG A 444 -1.22 2.98 14.21
N GLY A 445 -1.48 3.58 15.38
CA GLY A 445 -2.72 3.35 16.12
C GLY A 445 -3.98 3.76 15.36
N ALA A 446 -3.90 4.76 14.47
CA ALA A 446 -5.00 5.13 13.60
C ALA A 446 -5.34 4.02 12.59
N PHE A 447 -4.34 3.36 12.00
CA PHE A 447 -4.57 2.19 11.13
C PHE A 447 -5.18 1.01 11.87
N PHE A 448 -4.66 0.68 13.06
CA PHE A 448 -5.22 -0.42 13.86
C PHE A 448 -6.71 -0.19 14.15
N ARG A 449 -7.11 1.05 14.49
CA ARG A 449 -8.52 1.38 14.70
C ARG A 449 -9.33 1.28 13.40
N HIS A 450 -8.79 1.79 12.29
CA HIS A 450 -9.48 1.78 10.99
C HIS A 450 -9.75 0.36 10.49
N PHE A 451 -8.76 -0.54 10.63
CA PHE A 451 -8.89 -1.96 10.24
C PHE A 451 -9.46 -2.87 11.33
N ALA A 452 -9.89 -2.30 12.46
CA ALA A 452 -10.39 -3.04 13.62
C ALA A 452 -9.41 -4.12 14.14
N GLU A 453 -8.11 -3.76 14.14
CA GLU A 453 -7.02 -4.60 14.63
C GLU A 453 -6.65 -4.26 16.09
N PRO A 454 -6.11 -5.22 16.86
CA PRO A 454 -5.62 -4.96 18.20
C PRO A 454 -4.54 -3.88 18.20
N LEU A 455 -4.65 -2.91 19.13
CA LEU A 455 -3.67 -1.84 19.27
C LEU A 455 -2.30 -2.39 19.67
N GLN A 456 -1.26 -2.05 18.92
CA GLN A 456 0.12 -2.41 19.22
C GLN A 456 0.96 -1.14 19.47
N ASN A 457 2.02 -1.31 20.25
CA ASN A 457 2.93 -0.20 20.52
C ASN A 457 3.66 0.24 19.23
N CYS A 458 3.67 1.53 18.98
CA CYS A 458 4.36 2.14 17.84
C CYS A 458 5.90 2.14 17.99
N ASN A 459 6.42 2.02 19.21
CA ASN A 459 7.85 2.07 19.52
C ASN A 459 8.57 3.32 18.94
N GLY A 460 7.87 4.47 18.92
CA GLY A 460 8.43 5.71 18.41
C GLY A 460 8.66 5.76 16.90
N MET A 461 8.02 4.89 16.12
CA MET A 461 8.26 4.79 14.68
C MET A 461 7.47 5.79 13.83
N CYS A 462 6.47 6.47 14.37
CA CYS A 462 5.76 7.54 13.66
C CYS A 462 6.22 8.93 14.13
N ASP A 463 5.97 9.95 13.30
CA ASP A 463 6.27 11.35 13.55
C ASP A 463 5.76 11.84 14.92
N ILE A 464 4.51 11.51 15.25
CA ILE A 464 3.86 11.93 16.50
C ILE A 464 4.50 11.26 17.72
N CYS A 465 4.79 9.96 17.67
CA CYS A 465 5.40 9.25 18.80
C CYS A 465 6.89 9.51 18.93
N ALA A 466 7.61 9.81 17.84
CA ALA A 466 9.03 10.14 17.84
C ALA A 466 9.30 11.55 18.38
N SER A 467 8.40 12.50 18.14
CA SER A 467 8.54 13.90 18.52
C SER A 467 7.19 14.45 18.97
N PRO A 468 6.79 14.20 20.22
CA PRO A 468 5.53 14.72 20.73
C PRO A 468 5.58 16.25 20.74
N HIS A 469 4.80 16.85 19.85
CA HIS A 469 4.66 18.30 19.79
C HIS A 469 3.75 18.80 20.92
N LYS A 470 4.03 19.97 21.46
CA LYS A 470 3.14 20.64 22.41
C LYS A 470 2.06 21.38 21.62
N PHE A 471 0.82 20.93 21.72
CA PHE A 471 -0.34 21.60 21.18
C PHE A 471 -1.10 22.30 22.30
N ARG A 472 -1.75 23.40 21.93
CA ARG A 472 -2.71 24.06 22.80
C ARG A 472 -4.08 24.04 22.09
N GLU A 473 -5.07 23.61 22.82
CA GLU A 473 -6.45 23.61 22.36
C GLU A 473 -7.06 24.99 22.63
N TYR A 474 -7.64 25.58 21.60
CA TYR A 474 -8.33 26.87 21.65
C TYR A 474 -9.80 26.72 21.33
N ASP A 475 -10.65 27.51 21.97
CA ASP A 475 -12.05 27.65 21.60
C ASP A 475 -12.18 28.60 20.41
N VAL A 476 -12.55 28.07 19.26
CA VAL A 476 -12.76 28.81 18.00
C VAL A 476 -14.25 28.89 17.61
N SER A 477 -15.15 28.72 18.58
CA SER A 477 -16.60 28.75 18.33
C SER A 477 -17.07 30.07 17.70
N ARG A 478 -16.45 31.20 18.09
CA ARG A 478 -16.72 32.51 17.47
C ARG A 478 -16.31 32.55 16.00
N HIS A 479 -15.13 32.00 15.67
CA HIS A 479 -14.66 31.90 14.29
C HIS A 479 -15.64 31.04 13.46
N ALA A 480 -16.04 29.89 13.98
CA ALA A 480 -16.98 29.00 13.35
C ALA A 480 -18.36 29.66 13.13
N SER A 481 -18.86 30.41 14.09
CA SER A 481 -20.12 31.15 13.96
C SER A 481 -20.05 32.20 12.85
N ILE A 482 -18.95 32.95 12.74
CA ILE A 482 -18.75 33.94 11.68
C ILE A 482 -18.68 33.26 10.31
N ILE A 483 -18.00 32.10 10.22
CA ILE A 483 -17.94 31.32 8.99
C ILE A 483 -19.34 30.89 8.55
N VAL A 484 -20.14 30.34 9.47
CA VAL A 484 -21.49 29.91 9.19
C VAL A 484 -22.40 31.08 8.76
N SER A 485 -22.35 32.22 9.48
CA SER A 485 -23.12 33.42 9.12
C SER A 485 -22.75 33.94 7.74
N MET A 486 -21.42 33.99 7.42
CA MET A 486 -20.98 34.46 6.12
C MET A 486 -21.47 33.55 4.98
N LEU A 487 -21.49 32.24 5.20
CA LEU A 487 -21.98 31.29 4.19
C LEU A 487 -23.49 31.40 4.01
N GLN A 488 -24.26 31.64 5.08
CA GLN A 488 -25.67 31.91 5.01
C GLN A 488 -25.95 33.20 4.22
N ASP A 489 -25.30 34.32 4.57
CA ASP A 489 -25.42 35.59 3.85
C ASP A 489 -25.06 35.44 2.35
N THR A 490 -24.11 34.57 2.03
CA THR A 490 -23.65 34.32 0.65
C THR A 490 -24.68 33.50 -0.12
N GLN A 491 -25.29 32.52 0.55
CA GLN A 491 -26.34 31.68 -0.02
C GLN A 491 -27.63 32.46 -0.25
N ASP A 492 -27.99 33.34 0.67
CA ASP A 492 -29.18 34.24 0.52
C ASP A 492 -29.02 35.21 -0.67
N ASN A 493 -27.80 35.45 -1.11
CA ASN A 493 -27.48 36.28 -2.30
C ASN A 493 -27.18 35.45 -3.56
N ASP A 494 -27.58 34.18 -3.63
CA ASP A 494 -27.31 33.25 -4.73
C ASP A 494 -25.83 33.10 -5.13
N GLN A 495 -24.95 33.36 -4.18
CA GLN A 495 -23.50 33.20 -4.40
C GLN A 495 -22.99 31.94 -3.73
N ARG A 496 -22.04 31.27 -4.36
CA ARG A 496 -21.34 30.09 -3.82
C ARG A 496 -19.86 30.39 -3.68
N LEU A 497 -19.25 29.92 -2.62
CA LEU A 497 -17.83 30.10 -2.36
C LEU A 497 -17.09 28.77 -2.31
N THR A 498 -15.99 28.69 -3.04
CA THR A 498 -15.03 27.60 -2.81
C THR A 498 -14.29 27.83 -1.49
N MET A 499 -13.66 26.78 -0.95
CA MET A 499 -12.89 26.90 0.30
C MET A 499 -11.86 28.04 0.28
N LEU A 500 -11.12 28.18 -0.82
CA LEU A 500 -10.08 29.21 -0.94
C LEU A 500 -10.69 30.63 -1.00
N GLN A 501 -11.82 30.81 -1.69
CA GLN A 501 -12.55 32.09 -1.72
C GLN A 501 -13.11 32.44 -0.36
N LEU A 502 -13.64 31.44 0.38
CA LEU A 502 -14.13 31.62 1.74
C LEU A 502 -12.99 32.08 2.67
N VAL A 503 -11.84 31.40 2.66
CA VAL A 503 -10.67 31.75 3.47
C VAL A 503 -10.18 33.17 3.16
N GLU A 504 -10.17 33.57 1.88
CA GLU A 504 -9.74 34.92 1.51
C GLU A 504 -10.71 36.02 2.04
N LYS A 505 -12.02 35.78 1.96
CA LYS A 505 -13.04 36.68 2.54
C LYS A 505 -12.99 36.71 4.07
N LEU A 506 -12.61 35.58 4.72
CA LEU A 506 -12.52 35.49 6.18
C LEU A 506 -11.40 36.34 6.77
N LYS A 507 -10.26 36.49 6.10
CA LYS A 507 -9.10 37.24 6.60
C LYS A 507 -9.46 38.61 7.16
N SER A 508 -10.35 39.34 6.51
CA SER A 508 -10.74 40.68 6.94
C SER A 508 -11.68 40.67 8.13
N LYS A 509 -12.56 39.62 8.25
CA LYS A 509 -13.61 39.56 9.27
C LYS A 509 -13.12 39.00 10.62
N ILE A 510 -12.06 38.15 10.61
CA ILE A 510 -11.55 37.50 11.84
C ILE A 510 -10.21 38.02 12.33
N LYS A 511 -9.66 39.08 11.71
CA LYS A 511 -8.35 39.63 11.99
C LYS A 511 -8.12 40.03 13.47
N ASN A 512 -9.21 40.35 14.20
CA ASN A 512 -9.14 40.81 15.58
C ASN A 512 -9.69 39.82 16.59
N LEU A 513 -9.87 38.53 16.19
CA LEU A 513 -10.34 37.52 17.11
C LEU A 513 -9.16 36.80 17.76
N ASP A 514 -9.34 36.39 19.03
CA ASP A 514 -8.42 35.51 19.73
C ASP A 514 -8.92 34.04 19.67
N PRO A 515 -8.07 33.11 19.23
CA PRO A 515 -6.71 33.27 18.69
C PRO A 515 -6.71 33.83 17.26
N GLU A 516 -5.69 34.66 16.93
CA GLU A 516 -5.47 35.08 15.54
C GLU A 516 -4.98 33.89 14.70
N LEU A 517 -5.76 33.51 13.69
CA LEU A 517 -5.47 32.36 12.82
C LEU A 517 -4.72 32.78 11.56
N LYS A 518 -3.62 32.08 11.26
CA LYS A 518 -2.91 32.21 9.98
C LYS A 518 -3.75 31.57 8.86
N ARG A 519 -3.41 31.90 7.60
CA ARG A 519 -4.11 31.37 6.42
C ARG A 519 -4.23 29.83 6.45
N GLU A 520 -3.12 29.14 6.72
CA GLU A 520 -3.09 27.67 6.77
C GLU A 520 -3.97 27.10 7.90
N GLU A 521 -4.00 27.80 9.05
CA GLU A 521 -4.86 27.42 10.18
C GLU A 521 -6.35 27.67 9.87
N MET A 522 -6.67 28.73 9.11
CA MET A 522 -8.04 28.95 8.61
C MET A 522 -8.48 27.89 7.64
N GLU A 523 -7.62 27.47 6.70
CA GLU A 523 -7.88 26.35 5.79
C GLU A 523 -8.10 25.06 6.56
N GLN A 524 -7.28 24.78 7.59
CA GLN A 524 -7.46 23.63 8.48
C GLN A 524 -8.76 23.70 9.29
N LEU A 525 -9.15 24.88 9.75
CA LEU A 525 -10.41 25.07 10.48
C LEU A 525 -11.62 24.80 9.58
N VAL A 526 -11.62 25.30 8.34
CA VAL A 526 -12.73 25.02 7.38
C VAL A 526 -12.85 23.52 7.12
N ILE A 527 -11.72 22.83 6.90
CA ILE A 527 -11.72 21.37 6.75
C ILE A 527 -12.25 20.67 8.01
N GLN A 528 -11.84 21.12 9.20
CA GLN A 528 -12.40 20.57 10.43
C GLN A 528 -13.92 20.73 10.51
N LEU A 529 -14.43 21.90 10.18
CA LEU A 529 -15.87 22.16 10.22
C LEU A 529 -16.64 21.29 9.22
N ILE A 530 -16.02 20.93 8.07
CA ILE A 530 -16.59 19.97 7.12
C ILE A 530 -16.61 18.57 7.73
N LEU A 531 -15.51 18.10 8.30
CA LEU A 531 -15.44 16.80 8.97
C LEU A 531 -16.39 16.70 10.17
N ASP A 532 -16.57 17.80 10.91
CA ASP A 532 -17.49 17.90 12.05
C ASP A 532 -18.96 18.10 11.62
N ARG A 533 -19.27 18.07 10.31
CA ARG A 533 -20.60 18.29 9.72
C ARG A 533 -21.23 19.64 10.07
N VAL A 534 -20.45 20.61 10.49
CA VAL A 534 -20.88 22.01 10.64
C VAL A 534 -20.99 22.68 9.28
N LEU A 535 -20.09 22.33 8.39
CA LEU A 535 -20.12 22.69 6.97
C LEU A 535 -20.27 21.42 6.13
N LYS A 536 -20.62 21.60 4.86
CA LYS A 536 -20.64 20.52 3.85
C LYS A 536 -20.04 21.03 2.55
N GLU A 537 -19.60 20.11 1.71
CA GLU A 537 -19.23 20.40 0.33
C GLU A 537 -20.43 20.14 -0.58
N GLU A 538 -20.67 21.05 -1.52
CA GLU A 538 -21.66 20.94 -2.61
C GLU A 538 -20.90 20.94 -3.94
N PHE A 539 -21.22 19.97 -4.80
CA PHE A 539 -20.51 19.77 -6.05
C PHE A 539 -21.35 20.27 -7.22
N GLN A 540 -20.73 21.07 -8.07
CA GLN A 540 -21.36 21.56 -9.29
C GLN A 540 -20.51 21.26 -10.50
N HIS A 541 -21.09 20.59 -11.49
CA HIS A 541 -20.46 20.36 -12.77
C HIS A 541 -20.48 21.64 -13.60
N THR A 542 -19.34 21.94 -14.19
CA THR A 542 -19.21 22.93 -15.26
C THR A 542 -18.79 22.22 -16.53
N ALA A 543 -18.84 22.88 -17.68
CA ALA A 543 -18.42 22.29 -18.96
C ALA A 543 -16.97 21.75 -18.95
N TYR A 544 -16.13 22.18 -17.99
CA TYR A 544 -14.69 21.87 -17.95
C TYR A 544 -14.24 21.16 -16.68
N SER A 545 -15.00 21.24 -15.58
CA SER A 545 -14.58 20.71 -14.27
C SER A 545 -15.75 20.60 -13.31
N THR A 546 -15.58 19.78 -12.27
CA THR A 546 -16.44 19.78 -11.11
C THR A 546 -15.83 20.64 -10.02
N ASN A 547 -16.58 21.61 -9.51
CA ASN A 547 -16.13 22.48 -8.44
C ASN A 547 -16.80 22.09 -7.13
N ALA A 548 -16.03 22.08 -6.04
CA ALA A 548 -16.54 21.91 -4.68
C ALA A 548 -16.76 23.27 -4.02
N TYR A 549 -17.98 23.57 -3.64
CA TYR A 549 -18.37 24.76 -2.91
C TYR A 549 -18.65 24.41 -1.45
N VAL A 550 -18.39 25.34 -0.55
CA VAL A 550 -18.66 25.17 0.88
C VAL A 550 -20.01 25.77 1.23
N ALA A 551 -20.84 25.00 1.91
CA ALA A 551 -22.18 25.40 2.35
C ALA A 551 -22.39 25.07 3.84
N PRO A 552 -23.39 25.70 4.52
CA PRO A 552 -23.76 25.31 5.88
C PRO A 552 -24.22 23.86 5.95
N GLY A 553 -23.66 23.11 6.89
CA GLY A 553 -23.98 21.71 7.11
C GLY A 553 -25.11 21.49 8.13
N PRO A 554 -25.48 20.24 8.43
CA PRO A 554 -26.56 19.89 9.34
C PRO A 554 -26.42 20.49 10.75
N LEU A 555 -25.17 20.65 11.21
CA LEU A 555 -24.88 21.16 12.56
C LEU A 555 -24.61 22.67 12.60
N ALA A 556 -24.65 23.37 11.48
CA ALA A 556 -24.40 24.81 11.39
C ALA A 556 -25.28 25.64 12.35
N LYS A 557 -26.58 25.32 12.42
CA LYS A 557 -27.53 26.01 13.30
C LYS A 557 -27.15 25.91 14.79
N GLN A 558 -26.58 24.78 15.22
CA GLN A 558 -26.17 24.58 16.62
C GLN A 558 -24.98 25.47 16.98
N VAL A 559 -24.04 25.64 16.04
CA VAL A 559 -22.87 26.51 16.20
C VAL A 559 -23.29 27.99 16.19
N ALA A 560 -24.17 28.39 15.26
CA ALA A 560 -24.68 29.74 15.19
C ALA A 560 -25.46 30.14 16.46
N GLN A 561 -26.15 29.20 17.11
CA GLN A 561 -26.89 29.40 18.35
C GLN A 561 -26.01 29.29 19.62
N GLY A 562 -24.70 29.06 19.48
CA GLY A 562 -23.78 28.86 20.62
C GLY A 562 -24.01 27.57 21.42
N LYS A 563 -24.79 26.61 20.89
CA LYS A 563 -25.09 25.32 21.56
C LYS A 563 -23.98 24.29 21.40
N ARG A 564 -23.02 24.53 20.48
CA ARG A 564 -21.89 23.63 20.22
C ARG A 564 -20.57 24.41 20.27
N THR A 565 -19.66 23.98 21.11
CA THR A 565 -18.29 24.50 21.22
C THR A 565 -17.41 23.83 20.18
N ILE A 566 -16.59 24.60 19.47
CA ILE A 566 -15.60 24.13 18.50
C ILE A 566 -14.23 24.35 19.08
N LYS A 567 -13.50 23.24 19.29
CA LYS A 567 -12.14 23.26 19.78
C LYS A 567 -11.16 23.01 18.62
N PHE A 568 -10.05 23.72 18.61
CA PHE A 568 -9.05 23.67 17.55
C PHE A 568 -7.63 23.62 18.13
N GLU A 569 -6.83 22.65 17.65
CA GLU A 569 -5.44 22.46 18.11
C GLU A 569 -4.45 23.33 17.31
N ILE A 570 -3.77 24.26 17.98
CA ILE A 570 -2.72 25.10 17.39
C ILE A 570 -1.36 24.67 17.96
N CYS A 571 -0.37 24.51 17.09
CA CYS A 571 1.01 24.22 17.50
C CYS A 571 1.66 25.44 18.13
N THR A 572 2.10 25.32 19.39
CA THR A 572 2.69 26.43 20.16
C THR A 572 4.18 26.58 19.98
N GLN A 573 4.88 25.67 19.30
CA GLN A 573 6.30 25.82 18.97
C GLN A 573 6.48 26.28 17.51
N GLN A 574 6.97 27.47 17.31
CA GLN A 574 7.70 27.83 16.09
C GLN A 574 8.90 26.87 16.00
N MET A 575 8.98 26.10 14.90
CA MET A 575 10.21 25.36 14.59
C MET A 575 11.36 26.39 14.54
N SER A 576 12.23 26.39 15.54
CA SER A 576 13.56 26.95 15.40
C SER A 576 14.19 26.23 14.19
N LYS A 577 14.82 27.03 13.31
CA LYS A 577 15.52 26.52 12.10
C LYS A 577 16.72 25.60 12.39
N ASP A 578 16.81 25.04 13.57
CA ASP A 578 17.88 24.16 14.05
C ASP A 578 17.50 22.67 13.96
N SER A 579 16.80 22.25 12.90
CA SER A 579 16.53 20.83 12.61
C SER A 579 17.70 20.11 11.90
N ASN A 580 18.93 20.62 12.07
CA ASN A 580 20.14 19.91 11.63
C ASN A 580 20.73 18.97 12.69
N ALA A 581 19.98 18.61 13.72
CA ALA A 581 20.47 17.70 14.74
C ALA A 581 19.47 16.57 15.00
N ARG A 582 19.84 15.41 14.54
CA ARG A 582 19.34 14.07 14.83
C ARG A 582 18.47 13.38 13.78
N SER A 583 18.89 13.35 12.53
CA SER A 583 18.91 12.04 11.87
C SER A 583 20.06 11.27 12.49
N GLY A 584 19.79 10.46 13.49
CA GLY A 584 20.75 9.48 13.93
C GLY A 584 21.08 8.67 12.68
N LYS A 585 22.29 8.85 12.14
CA LYS A 585 22.89 7.97 11.16
C LYS A 585 22.86 6.55 11.73
N ARG A 586 21.77 5.84 11.55
CA ARG A 586 21.79 4.40 11.43
C ARG A 586 22.24 4.09 10.00
N SER A 587 23.46 4.52 9.68
CA SER A 587 24.24 3.89 8.66
C SER A 587 24.37 2.43 9.10
N LEU A 588 23.53 1.56 8.53
CA LEU A 588 23.93 0.21 8.29
C LEU A 588 25.17 0.36 7.38
N THR A 589 26.36 0.28 7.95
CA THR A 589 27.58 0.01 7.22
C THR A 589 27.37 -1.36 6.59
N SER A 590 26.78 -1.40 5.37
CA SER A 590 26.80 -2.60 4.57
C SER A 590 28.27 -2.98 4.45
N SER A 591 28.65 -4.17 4.88
CA SER A 591 30.02 -4.68 4.72
C SER A 591 30.39 -4.56 3.23
N GLY A 592 31.65 -4.31 2.90
CA GLY A 592 32.08 -4.24 1.50
C GLY A 592 31.64 -5.46 0.69
N LEU A 593 31.55 -6.63 1.34
CA LEU A 593 31.04 -7.88 0.76
C LEU A 593 29.56 -7.80 0.40
N ALA A 594 28.72 -7.15 1.23
CA ALA A 594 27.30 -7.01 0.91
C ALA A 594 27.06 -6.19 -0.36
N LEU A 595 27.89 -5.17 -0.61
CA LEU A 595 27.85 -4.39 -1.85
C LEU A 595 28.24 -5.23 -3.06
N LYS A 596 29.30 -6.01 -2.97
CA LYS A 596 29.76 -6.90 -4.05
C LYS A 596 28.73 -7.98 -4.38
N LEU A 597 28.11 -8.59 -3.39
CA LEU A 597 27.04 -9.57 -3.60
C LEU A 597 25.78 -8.93 -4.20
N ASP A 598 25.49 -7.67 -3.89
CA ASP A 598 24.39 -6.92 -4.51
C ASP A 598 24.68 -6.59 -5.98
N GLU A 599 25.95 -6.27 -6.32
CA GLU A 599 26.40 -6.09 -7.70
C GLU A 599 26.32 -7.41 -8.48
N LEU A 600 26.82 -8.52 -7.90
CA LEU A 600 26.78 -9.85 -8.49
C LEU A 600 25.37 -10.30 -8.83
N ARG A 601 24.39 -10.14 -7.93
CA ARG A 601 23.00 -10.51 -8.23
C ARG A 601 22.38 -9.66 -9.35
N LYS A 602 22.77 -8.39 -9.47
CA LYS A 602 22.34 -7.49 -10.57
C LYS A 602 22.96 -7.91 -11.90
N GLU A 603 24.23 -8.32 -11.88
CA GLU A 603 24.92 -8.82 -13.05
C GLU A 603 24.30 -10.13 -13.55
N ILE A 604 24.09 -11.11 -12.68
CA ILE A 604 23.42 -12.36 -13.03
C ILE A 604 22.02 -12.11 -13.58
N ALA A 605 21.26 -11.21 -12.96
CA ALA A 605 19.92 -10.85 -13.43
C ALA A 605 19.93 -10.16 -14.80
N SER A 606 20.96 -9.37 -15.11
CA SER A 606 21.07 -8.70 -16.41
C SER A 606 21.47 -9.66 -17.54
N ALA A 607 22.18 -10.74 -17.22
CA ALA A 607 22.60 -11.77 -18.18
C ALA A 607 21.44 -12.73 -18.57
N HIS A 608 20.35 -12.77 -17.80
CA HIS A 608 19.21 -13.64 -18.06
C HIS A 608 17.95 -12.80 -18.26
N GLU A 609 17.34 -12.85 -19.43
CA GLU A 609 16.07 -12.15 -19.70
C GLU A 609 14.98 -12.67 -18.76
N GLY A 610 14.28 -11.74 -18.10
CA GLY A 610 13.16 -12.07 -17.21
C GLY A 610 13.52 -12.33 -15.74
N LEU A 611 14.78 -12.47 -15.35
CA LEU A 611 15.16 -12.62 -13.94
C LEU A 611 15.27 -11.28 -13.22
N LEU A 612 14.71 -11.22 -12.01
CA LEU A 612 14.83 -10.06 -11.12
C LEU A 612 15.97 -10.29 -10.10
N PRO A 613 16.78 -9.27 -9.76
CA PRO A 613 17.93 -9.44 -8.86
C PRO A 613 17.58 -10.10 -7.52
N HIS A 614 16.43 -9.77 -6.94
CA HIS A 614 15.98 -10.33 -5.67
C HIS A 614 15.53 -11.81 -5.74
N SER A 615 15.22 -12.32 -6.94
CA SER A 615 14.95 -13.75 -7.14
C SER A 615 16.20 -14.59 -7.00
N ILE A 616 17.37 -14.02 -7.31
CA ILE A 616 18.67 -14.68 -7.20
C ILE A 616 19.11 -14.72 -5.74
N LEU A 617 19.31 -13.56 -5.12
CA LEU A 617 19.60 -13.41 -3.69
C LEU A 617 18.71 -12.33 -3.08
N SER A 618 17.99 -12.68 -2.02
CA SER A 618 17.26 -11.68 -1.23
C SER A 618 18.24 -10.81 -0.42
N THR A 619 17.81 -9.61 -0.04
CA THR A 619 18.65 -8.72 0.78
C THR A 619 19.00 -9.34 2.15
N GLN A 620 18.11 -10.16 2.70
CA GLN A 620 18.37 -10.93 3.92
C GLN A 620 19.44 -11.98 3.69
N GLN A 621 19.40 -12.72 2.57
CA GLN A 621 20.44 -13.68 2.21
C GLN A 621 21.80 -13.01 2.00
N ILE A 622 21.84 -11.85 1.35
CA ILE A 622 23.08 -11.06 1.22
C ILE A 622 23.63 -10.66 2.60
N SER A 623 22.77 -10.23 3.51
CA SER A 623 23.20 -9.88 4.88
C SER A 623 23.76 -11.08 5.63
N MET A 624 23.12 -12.25 5.54
CA MET A 624 23.62 -13.50 6.14
C MET A 624 24.95 -13.92 5.54
N LEU A 625 25.07 -13.96 4.21
CA LEU A 625 26.30 -14.32 3.49
C LEU A 625 27.47 -13.39 3.82
N SER A 626 27.17 -12.10 4.01
CA SER A 626 28.18 -11.10 4.37
C SER A 626 28.67 -11.25 5.81
N SER A 627 27.82 -11.76 6.70
CA SER A 627 28.16 -11.99 8.11
C SER A 627 28.90 -13.32 8.31
N GLU A 628 28.43 -14.38 7.67
CA GLU A 628 28.93 -15.75 7.90
C GLU A 628 30.02 -16.19 6.93
N LYS A 629 30.13 -15.53 5.76
CA LYS A 629 31.18 -15.76 4.75
C LYS A 629 31.41 -17.26 4.48
N PRO A 630 30.41 -18.02 3.95
CA PRO A 630 30.57 -19.45 3.68
C PRO A 630 31.71 -19.73 2.70
N ASP A 631 32.47 -20.80 2.95
CA ASP A 631 33.63 -21.23 2.19
C ASP A 631 33.38 -22.49 1.33
N THR A 632 32.23 -23.17 1.56
CA THR A 632 31.85 -24.39 0.85
C THR A 632 30.43 -24.31 0.30
N LEU A 633 30.15 -25.10 -0.75
CA LEU A 633 28.80 -25.20 -1.32
C LEU A 633 27.79 -25.74 -0.31
N GLU A 634 28.17 -26.64 0.58
CA GLU A 634 27.30 -27.19 1.62
C GLU A 634 26.85 -26.12 2.62
N LYS A 635 27.81 -25.29 3.10
CA LYS A 635 27.47 -24.16 3.99
C LYS A 635 26.59 -23.13 3.27
N LEU A 636 26.88 -22.85 2.00
CA LEU A 636 26.08 -21.95 1.18
C LEU A 636 24.65 -22.51 0.99
N GLU A 637 24.50 -23.81 0.73
CA GLU A 637 23.21 -24.48 0.60
C GLU A 637 22.37 -24.35 1.88
N GLY A 638 22.99 -24.49 3.03
CA GLY A 638 22.35 -24.27 4.32
C GLY A 638 21.86 -22.84 4.56
N MET A 639 22.30 -21.85 3.77
CA MET A 639 21.93 -20.44 3.91
C MET A 639 20.93 -19.95 2.84
N VAL A 640 21.07 -20.41 1.60
CA VAL A 640 20.28 -19.89 0.47
C VAL A 640 19.35 -20.92 -0.17
N GLY A 641 19.45 -22.19 0.21
CA GLY A 641 18.66 -23.30 -0.30
C GLY A 641 19.27 -23.97 -1.54
N LYS A 642 18.90 -25.23 -1.76
CA LYS A 642 19.49 -26.12 -2.78
C LYS A 642 19.40 -25.57 -4.20
N VAL A 643 18.22 -25.15 -4.64
CA VAL A 643 17.95 -24.67 -6.01
C VAL A 643 18.83 -23.47 -6.37
N LYS A 644 19.01 -22.53 -5.44
CA LYS A 644 19.86 -21.34 -5.67
C LYS A 644 21.35 -21.69 -5.67
N THR A 645 21.75 -22.62 -4.80
CA THR A 645 23.13 -23.09 -4.74
C THR A 645 23.52 -23.83 -6.00
N GLU A 646 22.67 -24.71 -6.53
CA GLU A 646 22.92 -25.40 -7.81
C GLU A 646 23.04 -24.43 -8.98
N LYS A 647 22.22 -23.39 -9.04
CA LYS A 647 22.19 -22.43 -10.15
C LYS A 647 23.30 -21.36 -10.07
N TYR A 648 23.57 -20.83 -8.88
CA TYR A 648 24.39 -19.63 -8.69
C TYR A 648 25.52 -19.80 -7.68
N GLY A 649 25.59 -20.92 -6.98
CA GLY A 649 26.48 -21.13 -5.83
C GLY A 649 27.97 -20.95 -6.13
N VAL A 650 28.44 -21.42 -7.29
CA VAL A 650 29.85 -21.28 -7.69
C VAL A 650 30.24 -19.80 -7.78
N LYS A 651 29.44 -18.97 -8.48
CA LYS A 651 29.70 -17.53 -8.64
C LYS A 651 29.64 -16.77 -7.31
N ILE A 652 28.71 -17.16 -6.43
CA ILE A 652 28.56 -16.55 -5.11
C ILE A 652 29.79 -16.86 -4.24
N LEU A 653 30.25 -18.11 -4.22
CA LEU A 653 31.43 -18.49 -3.46
C LEU A 653 32.72 -17.87 -4.00
N GLU A 654 32.87 -17.76 -5.31
CA GLU A 654 34.00 -17.05 -5.94
C GLU A 654 34.05 -15.59 -5.48
N GLU A 655 32.94 -14.88 -5.47
CA GLU A 655 32.90 -13.48 -5.03
C GLU A 655 33.20 -13.34 -3.55
N ILE A 656 32.68 -14.24 -2.71
CA ILE A 656 32.96 -14.26 -1.27
C ILE A 656 34.47 -14.53 -1.04
N LYS A 657 35.03 -15.49 -1.73
CA LYS A 657 36.46 -15.86 -1.63
C LYS A 657 37.37 -14.72 -2.07
N ASN A 658 37.09 -14.11 -3.24
CA ASN A 658 37.84 -12.96 -3.75
C ASN A 658 37.83 -11.79 -2.76
N TYR A 659 36.71 -11.59 -2.09
CA TYR A 659 36.59 -10.56 -1.07
C TYR A 659 37.40 -10.88 0.18
N VAL A 660 37.35 -12.10 0.68
CA VAL A 660 38.14 -12.55 1.86
C VAL A 660 39.64 -12.50 1.58
N ASP A 661 40.08 -12.97 0.41
CA ASP A 661 41.48 -12.92 0.01
C ASP A 661 42.00 -11.47 -0.10
N SER A 662 41.15 -10.54 -0.57
CA SER A 662 41.47 -9.12 -0.61
C SER A 662 41.58 -8.49 0.79
N GLU A 663 40.73 -8.89 1.74
CA GLU A 663 40.82 -8.45 3.15
C GLU A 663 42.10 -8.94 3.82
N HIS A 664 42.55 -10.17 3.55
CA HIS A 664 43.81 -10.72 4.08
C HIS A 664 45.04 -9.98 3.53
N GLN A 665 45.09 -9.68 2.23
CA GLN A 665 46.15 -8.89 1.64
C GLN A 665 46.28 -7.47 2.22
N PHE A 666 45.16 -6.83 2.57
CA PHE A 666 45.15 -5.51 3.22
C PHE A 666 45.59 -5.55 4.70
N GLN A 667 45.46 -6.70 5.37
CA GLN A 667 45.93 -6.89 6.75
C GLN A 667 47.43 -7.18 6.78
N ASP A 668 47.95 -7.97 5.84
CA ASP A 668 49.38 -8.29 5.73
C ASP A 668 50.22 -7.07 5.32
N THR A 669 49.67 -6.17 4.51
CA THR A 669 50.39 -4.90 4.18
C THR A 669 50.43 -3.94 5.38
N LYS A 670 49.45 -3.97 6.30
CA LYS A 670 49.51 -3.18 7.55
C LYS A 670 50.38 -3.81 8.63
N ALA A 671 50.62 -5.12 8.61
CA ALA A 671 51.49 -5.81 9.53
C ALA A 671 52.98 -5.64 9.16
N ASN A 672 53.32 -5.50 7.88
CA ASN A 672 54.68 -5.24 7.41
C ASN A 672 55.16 -3.79 7.55
N ASP A 673 54.26 -2.84 7.85
CA ASP A 673 54.64 -1.43 8.04
C ASP A 673 54.89 -1.04 9.53
N GLN A 674 54.92 -2.04 10.44
CA GLN A 674 55.21 -1.83 11.87
C GLN A 674 56.55 -2.38 12.33
N GLY A 675 57.52 -2.57 11.42
CA GLY A 675 58.88 -2.97 11.74
C GLY A 675 59.91 -1.99 11.18
N ASP A 676 60.08 -0.81 11.78
CA ASP A 676 61.35 -0.16 12.09
C ASP A 676 61.16 1.31 12.50
N GLY A 677 61.72 1.66 13.63
CA GLY A 677 62.39 2.96 13.78
C GLY A 677 61.72 4.08 14.54
N HIS A 678 62.14 4.19 15.77
CA HIS A 678 62.46 5.46 16.49
C HIS A 678 61.39 6.49 16.80
N ILE A 679 61.20 6.62 18.09
CA ILE A 679 60.68 7.72 18.90
C ILE A 679 60.99 9.10 18.29
N ALA A 680 59.94 9.85 17.95
CA ALA A 680 59.98 11.30 17.96
C ALA A 680 58.61 11.87 18.35
N LYS A 681 58.60 12.51 19.51
CA LYS A 681 57.52 13.42 19.96
C LYS A 681 57.29 14.53 18.92
N LYS A 682 56.07 14.68 18.40
CA LYS A 682 55.65 15.94 17.77
C LYS A 682 54.19 16.29 18.09
N GLN A 683 54.08 17.35 18.83
CA GLN A 683 53.14 18.47 18.86
C GLN A 683 51.86 18.39 18.03
N LYS A 684 50.78 18.67 18.74
CA LYS A 684 49.49 19.14 18.22
C LYS A 684 49.70 20.35 17.30
N THR A 685 49.29 20.25 16.05
CA THR A 685 49.00 21.42 15.21
C THR A 685 47.49 21.52 14.99
N ARG A 686 46.96 22.66 15.42
CA ARG A 686 45.63 23.19 15.09
C ARG A 686 45.61 23.48 13.60
N ASN A 687 44.66 22.91 12.86
CA ASN A 687 44.32 23.35 11.51
C ASN A 687 43.42 24.59 11.62
N THR A 688 43.99 25.70 11.24
CA THR A 688 43.31 26.98 11.03
C THR A 688 42.57 26.96 9.72
N LEU A 689 41.29 27.29 9.74
CA LEU A 689 40.49 27.57 8.54
C LEU A 689 41.06 28.85 7.88
N VAL A 690 41.45 28.73 6.60
CA VAL A 690 41.72 29.91 5.76
C VAL A 690 40.41 30.26 5.06
N VAL A 691 39.80 31.35 5.42
CA VAL A 691 38.76 32.04 4.67
C VAL A 691 39.47 32.84 3.59
N ILE A 692 39.19 32.53 2.32
CA ILE A 692 39.57 33.36 1.17
C ILE A 692 38.38 34.28 0.91
N ASP A 693 38.54 35.51 1.30
CA ASP A 693 37.73 36.66 0.91
C ASP A 693 38.22 37.11 -0.47
N SER A 694 37.37 37.17 -1.45
CA SER A 694 37.64 37.86 -2.71
C SER A 694 36.60 38.95 -2.91
N SER A 695 36.92 40.10 -2.39
CA SER A 695 36.41 41.35 -2.92
C SER A 695 37.35 41.85 -4.03
N ASP A 696 36.77 42.50 -4.97
CA ASP A 696 37.21 43.57 -5.87
C ASP A 696 37.26 43.19 -7.37
N ASP A 697 36.39 43.86 -7.99
CA ASP A 697 36.47 44.99 -8.91
C ASP A 697 36.40 44.72 -10.43
N ASP A 698 35.37 45.40 -10.92
CA ASP A 698 35.33 46.31 -12.04
C ASP A 698 35.28 45.85 -13.52
N LYS A 699 34.20 46.34 -14.12
CA LYS A 699 34.10 46.94 -15.48
C LYS A 699 34.30 46.03 -16.73
N ASP A 700 33.26 45.76 -17.48
CA ASP A 700 32.70 46.50 -18.63
C ASP A 700 31.39 45.85 -19.06
#